data_c5bd24d5b8454e3c7fb45b31730a44fc
#
_entry.id   c5bd24d5b8454e3c7fb45b31730a44fc
#
_cell.length_a   1.000
_cell.length_b   1.000
_cell.length_c   1.000
_cell.angle_alpha   90.00
_cell.angle_beta   90.00
_cell.angle_gamma   90.00
#
_symmetry.space_group_name_H-M   'P 1'
#
loop_
_entity.id
_entity.type
_entity.pdbx_description
1 polymer ?
#
loop_
_entity_poly.entity_id
_entity_poly.type
_entity_poly.pdbx_seq_one_letter_code
_entity_poly.pdbx_strand_id
1 'polypeptide(L)'
;MNYRIEISLLPDPNQMLMYTGFRNRITAAALFSTILFVFLFQGSAMGAGQEKKRATATRTSGQVNIDGRLEEPSWQEAVPATDFVIYNPHNGIPSSYRTEVRILYDDDALYIGAIMFDSKPDSIYTELGQRDEGDINADHFWVEISPFNDGLNGEVFKVSASNVQIDNKMTTSESWERHDTWDAVWDSRTTVNDNGWVAELKIPYSALRFPRSATQLWGINFWREVRRIRETSSWNFVTKEFGSSIAHLGELTGMRDVKPPLRLSLVPYVSGYLEHVTDEPGVGTSYNGGLDLKVGLTESFTLDATLIPDFGQVQSDDQVLNLSPYEVKYNEKRPFFMEGTELFNKGDIFYSRRIGGTPHLVRAVYDMTGENEVVTRNPSEVSLLNATKISGRTSGGLGIGIFNAVTNSTWAEVENTVTGEKRRIMTEPLTNYNMLVLDQTLKNDSYVSVMNTSVIRAGEDSEDFYTANVSAFEALVKTSDRLWSASAGGALSQKYYTSAPTALGHFMTFNAGKTGGKFRTDYNFMLMSDTYDPNDMGYLRRNNEISHSVDFGYNTYEPFGNIMSTRTSVDISYDQLYMPRAFTSASIELDGMLILMNYWSFSLNLGFTPWGEDDYFEPRTRDMSMYYHRPPAFEARLRGDTDKSKRLYLEFNGEYMKAWSDYGQHGYSWSLQPEFKASRRFSFDYEIAVEKMFNDIGFVEADPVEGITFGKRNVTTVTNTLSGAFIFSSDSYLTLRGRHYWSKADYDGSYYTLQADGSLSDRTSDVDNSDVNSNFLNIDMVYTWRFAPGSELSLVWKNSIWSEGDVIIRSGLDNFADLLSMPQTNSISLKILYYLDYQNFRKVFRSK
;
A
#
# COMPACT_ATOMS: atom_id res chain seq x y z
N MET A 1 53.08 68.51 9.32
CA MET A 1 51.64 68.26 9.40
C MET A 1 51.30 67.43 8.20
N ASN A 2 51.31 66.12 8.37
CA ASN A 2 51.01 65.11 7.33
C ASN A 2 49.76 64.43 7.75
N TYR A 3 48.68 64.56 6.94
CA TYR A 3 47.51 63.70 7.01
C TYR A 3 47.71 62.54 6.04
N ARG A 4 47.69 61.31 6.58
CA ARG A 4 47.62 60.08 5.82
C ARG A 4 46.15 59.67 5.77
N ILE A 5 45.63 59.56 4.59
CA ILE A 5 44.30 58.94 4.34
C ILE A 5 44.52 57.45 4.06
N GLU A 6 44.06 56.59 4.93
CA GLU A 6 43.93 55.15 4.69
C GLU A 6 42.59 54.90 4.02
N ILE A 7 42.60 54.44 2.78
CA ILE A 7 41.42 53.93 2.09
C ILE A 7 41.40 52.41 2.33
N SER A 8 40.52 51.98 3.23
CA SER A 8 40.18 50.56 3.40
C SER A 8 39.00 50.26 2.47
N LEU A 9 39.28 49.60 1.36
CA LEU A 9 38.28 49.02 0.45
C LEU A 9 38.45 47.51 0.41
N LEU A 10 37.87 46.81 1.39
CA LEU A 10 37.47 45.41 1.26
C LEU A 10 36.11 45.25 1.96
N PRO A 11 35.06 44.82 1.27
CA PRO A 11 33.77 44.57 1.90
C PRO A 11 33.82 43.28 2.72
N ASP A 12 33.09 43.30 3.86
CA ASP A 12 32.88 42.24 4.79
C ASP A 12 32.41 40.93 4.05
N PRO A 13 33.03 39.78 4.34
CA PRO A 13 32.65 38.47 3.74
C PRO A 13 31.17 38.13 3.92
N ASN A 14 30.53 38.62 4.98
CA ASN A 14 29.09 38.38 5.23
C ASN A 14 28.15 39.15 4.28
N GLN A 15 28.60 40.26 3.69
CA GLN A 15 27.82 40.96 2.65
C GLN A 15 27.90 40.26 1.29
N MET A 16 28.98 39.53 1.00
CA MET A 16 29.12 38.78 -0.25
C MET A 16 28.22 37.54 -0.31
N LEU A 17 27.95 36.92 0.84
CA LEU A 17 27.01 35.80 0.96
C LEU A 17 25.54 36.23 0.79
N MET A 18 25.15 37.44 1.17
CA MET A 18 23.80 37.95 0.90
C MET A 18 23.56 38.26 -0.58
N TYR A 19 24.57 38.72 -1.30
CA TYR A 19 24.45 39.06 -2.70
C TYR A 19 24.39 37.80 -3.62
N THR A 20 25.08 36.73 -3.25
CA THR A 20 25.00 35.47 -3.97
C THR A 20 23.67 34.75 -3.72
N GLY A 21 23.14 34.81 -2.50
CA GLY A 21 21.82 34.24 -2.18
C GLY A 21 20.64 34.94 -2.88
N PHE A 22 20.77 36.28 -3.11
CA PHE A 22 19.72 37.03 -3.82
C PHE A 22 19.75 36.79 -5.33
N ARG A 23 20.94 36.60 -5.92
CA ARG A 23 21.10 36.31 -7.35
C ARG A 23 20.62 34.89 -7.70
N ASN A 24 20.82 33.91 -6.83
CA ASN A 24 20.33 32.54 -6.99
C ASN A 24 18.78 32.45 -6.82
N ARG A 25 18.18 33.30 -5.99
CA ARG A 25 16.71 33.37 -5.86
C ARG A 25 16.04 33.98 -7.10
N ILE A 26 16.67 34.96 -7.72
CA ILE A 26 16.16 35.57 -8.97
C ILE A 26 16.34 34.60 -10.14
N THR A 27 17.41 33.82 -10.19
CA THR A 27 17.65 32.80 -11.24
C THR A 27 16.68 31.64 -11.13
N ALA A 28 16.38 31.16 -9.93
CA ALA A 28 15.38 30.11 -9.71
C ALA A 28 13.96 30.59 -10.07
N ALA A 29 13.58 31.81 -9.66
CA ALA A 29 12.30 32.40 -10.03
C ALA A 29 12.17 32.68 -11.54
N ALA A 30 13.26 33.10 -12.21
CA ALA A 30 13.28 33.32 -13.65
C ALA A 30 13.24 31.98 -14.42
N LEU A 31 13.93 30.93 -13.98
CA LEU A 31 13.79 29.59 -14.51
C LEU A 31 12.36 29.04 -14.34
N PHE A 32 11.78 29.24 -13.16
CA PHE A 32 10.41 28.84 -12.87
C PHE A 32 9.39 29.53 -13.80
N SER A 33 9.54 30.85 -13.99
CA SER A 33 8.70 31.61 -14.91
C SER A 33 8.91 31.17 -16.37
N THR A 34 10.12 30.81 -16.78
CA THR A 34 10.44 30.39 -18.16
C THR A 34 9.91 28.99 -18.42
N ILE A 35 10.00 28.06 -17.47
CA ILE A 35 9.43 26.71 -17.56
C ILE A 35 7.89 26.81 -17.62
N LEU A 36 7.26 27.59 -16.76
CA LEU A 36 5.82 27.82 -16.78
C LEU A 36 5.35 28.45 -18.10
N PHE A 37 6.16 29.36 -18.72
CA PHE A 37 5.84 30.00 -19.99
C PHE A 37 5.97 29.02 -21.17
N VAL A 38 6.91 28.07 -21.12
CA VAL A 38 7.06 27.03 -22.17
C VAL A 38 5.90 26.04 -22.13
N PHE A 39 5.35 25.74 -20.94
CA PHE A 39 4.16 24.89 -20.79
C PHE A 39 2.89 25.52 -21.36
N LEU A 40 2.78 26.85 -21.39
CA LEU A 40 1.57 27.57 -21.84
C LEU A 40 1.48 27.74 -23.36
N PHE A 41 2.55 27.51 -24.12
CA PHE A 41 2.64 27.86 -25.56
C PHE A 41 2.89 26.70 -26.51
N GLN A 42 2.86 25.44 -26.14
CA GLN A 42 2.88 24.35 -27.12
C GLN A 42 1.48 24.05 -27.63
N GLY A 43 1.21 24.62 -28.80
CA GLY A 43 -0.03 24.42 -29.51
C GLY A 43 -0.26 22.97 -29.92
N SER A 44 -1.49 22.56 -29.80
CA SER A 44 -2.11 21.28 -30.07
C SER A 44 -1.70 20.68 -31.43
N ALA A 45 -0.91 19.62 -31.43
CA ALA A 45 -1.02 18.61 -32.46
C ALA A 45 -2.20 17.70 -32.04
N MET A 46 -3.35 17.90 -32.67
CA MET A 46 -4.50 16.99 -32.54
C MET A 46 -4.06 15.62 -33.06
N GLY A 47 -3.70 14.71 -32.20
CA GLY A 47 -3.78 13.28 -32.49
C GLY A 47 -5.23 12.99 -32.86
N ALA A 48 -5.48 12.43 -34.03
CA ALA A 48 -6.80 12.00 -34.44
C ALA A 48 -7.33 11.03 -33.39
N GLY A 49 -8.32 11.46 -32.59
CA GLY A 49 -8.93 10.63 -31.55
C GLY A 49 -9.53 9.40 -32.22
N GLN A 50 -9.06 8.22 -31.80
CA GLN A 50 -9.64 6.95 -32.28
C GLN A 50 -11.10 6.93 -31.86
N GLU A 51 -12.01 6.62 -32.78
CA GLU A 51 -13.45 6.60 -32.55
C GLU A 51 -13.76 5.54 -31.47
N LYS A 52 -14.44 5.95 -30.38
CA LYS A 52 -14.85 5.04 -29.31
C LYS A 52 -15.89 4.06 -29.84
N LYS A 53 -15.69 2.76 -29.57
CA LYS A 53 -16.70 1.75 -29.88
C LYS A 53 -17.93 1.95 -29.00
N ARG A 54 -19.10 1.54 -29.54
CA ARG A 54 -20.39 1.61 -28.83
C ARG A 54 -21.00 0.23 -28.70
N ALA A 55 -21.38 -0.12 -27.46
CA ALA A 55 -22.19 -1.28 -27.15
C ALA A 55 -23.59 -0.86 -26.76
N THR A 56 -24.59 -1.71 -27.02
CA THR A 56 -25.98 -1.44 -26.70
C THR A 56 -26.51 -2.49 -25.73
N ALA A 57 -27.03 -2.07 -24.59
CA ALA A 57 -27.72 -2.92 -23.65
C ALA A 57 -29.18 -3.12 -24.11
N THR A 58 -29.66 -4.36 -24.03
CA THR A 58 -31.04 -4.74 -24.36
C THR A 58 -31.82 -5.00 -23.07
N ARG A 59 -33.03 -4.44 -22.96
CA ARG A 59 -33.88 -4.70 -21.79
C ARG A 59 -34.43 -6.12 -21.86
N THR A 60 -34.15 -6.94 -20.83
CA THR A 60 -34.77 -8.25 -20.75
C THR A 60 -36.24 -8.17 -20.34
N SER A 61 -37.07 -9.00 -20.94
CA SER A 61 -38.49 -9.16 -20.63
C SER A 61 -38.80 -10.33 -19.70
N GLY A 62 -37.81 -11.22 -19.50
CA GLY A 62 -37.90 -12.42 -18.70
C GLY A 62 -36.85 -12.48 -17.60
N GLN A 63 -36.97 -13.47 -16.73
CA GLN A 63 -35.95 -13.76 -15.72
C GLN A 63 -34.70 -14.30 -16.42
N VAL A 64 -33.53 -13.77 -16.06
CA VAL A 64 -32.22 -14.32 -16.47
C VAL A 64 -31.70 -15.18 -15.33
N ASN A 65 -31.39 -16.44 -15.63
CA ASN A 65 -30.79 -17.38 -14.65
C ASN A 65 -29.29 -17.39 -14.84
N ILE A 66 -28.56 -17.20 -13.78
CA ILE A 66 -27.09 -17.20 -13.84
C ILE A 66 -26.61 -18.64 -13.70
N ASP A 67 -26.58 -19.36 -14.81
CA ASP A 67 -26.20 -20.79 -14.87
C ASP A 67 -24.99 -21.07 -15.77
N GLY A 68 -24.43 -20.03 -16.40
CA GLY A 68 -23.26 -20.11 -17.31
C GLY A 68 -23.66 -20.51 -18.72
N ARG A 69 -24.92 -20.30 -19.11
CA ARG A 69 -25.47 -20.59 -20.46
C ARG A 69 -26.26 -19.38 -20.94
N LEU A 70 -26.10 -19.02 -22.20
CA LEU A 70 -26.82 -17.90 -22.81
C LEU A 70 -28.00 -18.44 -23.65
N GLU A 71 -28.91 -19.22 -23.01
CA GLU A 71 -30.00 -19.92 -23.67
C GLU A 71 -31.31 -19.13 -23.63
N GLU A 72 -31.48 -18.15 -22.75
CA GLU A 72 -32.68 -17.34 -22.69
C GLU A 72 -32.90 -16.50 -23.97
N PRO A 73 -34.13 -16.36 -24.42
CA PRO A 73 -34.44 -15.63 -25.67
C PRO A 73 -33.85 -14.20 -25.68
N SER A 74 -33.79 -13.53 -24.54
CA SER A 74 -33.25 -12.17 -24.44
C SER A 74 -31.78 -12.07 -24.84
N TRP A 75 -30.99 -13.14 -24.63
CA TRP A 75 -29.60 -13.18 -25.08
C TRP A 75 -29.46 -13.21 -26.59
N GLN A 76 -30.43 -13.81 -27.27
CA GLN A 76 -30.43 -13.92 -28.74
C GLN A 76 -30.83 -12.59 -29.41
N GLU A 77 -31.63 -11.75 -28.71
CA GLU A 77 -32.04 -10.43 -29.17
C GLU A 77 -30.93 -9.37 -28.99
N ALA A 78 -29.99 -9.60 -28.08
CA ALA A 78 -28.93 -8.67 -27.76
C ALA A 78 -27.82 -8.66 -28.84
N VAL A 79 -27.45 -7.46 -29.29
CA VAL A 79 -26.39 -7.29 -30.29
C VAL A 79 -25.03 -7.53 -29.62
N PRO A 80 -24.22 -8.47 -30.15
CA PRO A 80 -22.92 -8.78 -29.56
C PRO A 80 -21.88 -7.69 -29.85
N ALA A 81 -21.07 -7.33 -28.84
CA ALA A 81 -19.82 -6.60 -29.00
C ALA A 81 -18.72 -7.59 -29.43
N THR A 82 -18.05 -7.28 -30.54
CA THR A 82 -17.05 -8.15 -31.20
C THR A 82 -15.77 -7.37 -31.55
N ASP A 83 -14.88 -7.98 -32.32
CA ASP A 83 -13.68 -7.36 -32.90
C ASP A 83 -12.70 -6.88 -31.84
N PHE A 84 -12.35 -7.77 -30.90
CA PHE A 84 -11.33 -7.53 -29.88
C PHE A 84 -9.96 -7.36 -30.53
N VAL A 85 -9.14 -6.50 -29.95
CA VAL A 85 -7.76 -6.22 -30.36
C VAL A 85 -6.80 -6.60 -29.24
N ILE A 86 -5.63 -7.10 -29.59
CA ILE A 86 -4.61 -7.51 -28.66
C ILE A 86 -4.06 -6.27 -27.92
N TYR A 87 -3.94 -6.38 -26.61
CA TYR A 87 -3.18 -5.47 -25.77
C TYR A 87 -1.76 -6.01 -25.51
N ASN A 88 -1.64 -7.29 -25.12
CA ASN A 88 -0.39 -8.02 -24.98
C ASN A 88 -0.40 -9.31 -25.82
N PRO A 89 0.71 -9.73 -26.46
CA PRO A 89 2.02 -9.06 -26.51
C PRO A 89 2.10 -7.91 -27.53
N HIS A 90 1.34 -7.98 -28.65
CA HIS A 90 1.37 -7.03 -29.75
C HIS A 90 0.17 -6.09 -29.70
N ASN A 91 0.38 -4.82 -29.37
CA ASN A 91 -0.72 -3.89 -29.18
C ASN A 91 -1.41 -3.49 -30.49
N GLY A 92 -2.74 -3.54 -30.52
CA GLY A 92 -3.59 -2.99 -31.56
C GLY A 92 -3.86 -3.88 -32.78
N ILE A 93 -3.34 -5.12 -32.83
CA ILE A 93 -3.72 -6.10 -33.89
C ILE A 93 -4.93 -6.94 -33.47
N PRO A 94 -5.69 -7.54 -34.40
CA PRO A 94 -6.84 -8.37 -34.07
C PRO A 94 -6.49 -9.53 -33.12
N SER A 95 -7.39 -9.82 -32.16
CA SER A 95 -7.24 -10.95 -31.23
C SER A 95 -7.19 -12.29 -31.95
N SER A 96 -6.36 -13.23 -31.46
CA SER A 96 -6.21 -14.57 -31.99
C SER A 96 -7.46 -15.42 -31.86
N TYR A 97 -8.33 -15.10 -30.89
CA TYR A 97 -9.54 -15.83 -30.59
C TYR A 97 -10.77 -14.92 -30.59
N ARG A 98 -11.82 -15.34 -31.23
CA ARG A 98 -13.09 -14.62 -31.25
C ARG A 98 -13.71 -14.57 -29.86
N THR A 99 -14.23 -13.39 -29.50
CA THR A 99 -15.00 -13.11 -28.28
C THR A 99 -16.28 -12.37 -28.66
N GLU A 100 -17.41 -12.79 -28.10
CA GLU A 100 -18.69 -12.10 -28.23
C GLU A 100 -19.23 -11.76 -26.86
N VAL A 101 -19.61 -10.51 -26.64
CA VAL A 101 -20.20 -10.06 -25.38
C VAL A 101 -21.57 -9.47 -25.64
N ARG A 102 -22.58 -9.95 -24.94
CA ARG A 102 -23.95 -9.47 -24.98
C ARG A 102 -24.30 -8.83 -23.64
N ILE A 103 -25.13 -7.80 -23.68
CA ILE A 103 -25.47 -7.00 -22.51
C ILE A 103 -26.98 -6.93 -22.39
N LEU A 104 -27.49 -7.40 -21.25
CA LEU A 104 -28.91 -7.23 -20.89
C LEU A 104 -29.03 -6.36 -19.64
N TYR A 105 -30.20 -5.80 -19.41
CA TYR A 105 -30.53 -5.07 -18.19
C TYR A 105 -32.01 -5.19 -17.82
N ASP A 106 -32.30 -5.08 -16.54
CA ASP A 106 -33.63 -4.93 -16.00
C ASP A 106 -33.71 -3.76 -14.99
N ASP A 107 -34.65 -3.77 -14.06
CA ASP A 107 -34.77 -2.74 -13.03
C ASP A 107 -33.83 -2.94 -11.84
N ASP A 108 -33.22 -4.11 -11.71
CA ASP A 108 -32.42 -4.52 -10.55
C ASP A 108 -30.92 -4.72 -10.86
N ALA A 109 -30.56 -5.06 -12.11
CA ALA A 109 -29.18 -5.44 -12.45
C ALA A 109 -28.81 -5.20 -13.93
N LEU A 110 -27.49 -5.14 -14.16
CA LEU A 110 -26.86 -5.29 -15.47
C LEU A 110 -26.41 -6.74 -15.60
N TYR A 111 -26.62 -7.36 -16.76
CA TYR A 111 -26.22 -8.72 -17.06
C TYR A 111 -25.23 -8.72 -18.22
N ILE A 112 -24.12 -9.44 -18.05
CA ILE A 112 -23.09 -9.60 -19.09
C ILE A 112 -22.97 -11.09 -19.45
N GLY A 113 -23.24 -11.42 -20.71
CA GLY A 113 -23.06 -12.73 -21.24
C GLY A 113 -21.92 -12.75 -22.26
N ALA A 114 -20.83 -13.47 -21.96
CA ALA A 114 -19.65 -13.52 -22.82
C ALA A 114 -19.36 -14.94 -23.31
N ILE A 115 -19.13 -15.08 -24.62
CA ILE A 115 -18.68 -16.31 -25.24
C ILE A 115 -17.25 -16.16 -25.73
N MET A 116 -16.35 -16.89 -25.13
CA MET A 116 -14.92 -16.93 -25.43
C MET A 116 -14.64 -18.18 -26.29
N PHE A 117 -14.70 -18.01 -27.61
CA PHE A 117 -14.41 -19.12 -28.53
C PHE A 117 -12.97 -19.58 -28.41
N ASP A 118 -12.79 -20.90 -28.47
CA ASP A 118 -11.45 -21.51 -28.41
C ASP A 118 -11.45 -22.80 -29.23
N SER A 119 -10.48 -22.96 -30.11
CA SER A 119 -10.30 -24.12 -30.96
C SER A 119 -9.75 -25.35 -30.21
N LYS A 120 -9.34 -25.20 -28.97
CA LYS A 120 -8.79 -26.26 -28.11
C LYS A 120 -9.32 -26.13 -26.67
N PRO A 121 -10.63 -26.37 -26.43
CA PRO A 121 -11.27 -26.18 -25.13
C PRO A 121 -10.61 -26.97 -23.99
N ASP A 122 -10.09 -28.16 -24.29
CA ASP A 122 -9.38 -29.01 -23.31
C ASP A 122 -8.10 -28.37 -22.77
N SER A 123 -7.61 -27.34 -23.44
CA SER A 123 -6.40 -26.61 -23.03
C SER A 123 -6.67 -25.26 -22.35
N ILE A 124 -7.93 -24.97 -22.05
CA ILE A 124 -8.31 -23.81 -21.23
C ILE A 124 -7.83 -24.05 -19.80
N TYR A 125 -7.15 -23.06 -19.26
CA TYR A 125 -6.69 -23.13 -17.88
C TYR A 125 -7.82 -22.80 -16.91
N THR A 126 -7.98 -23.65 -15.88
CA THR A 126 -9.09 -23.60 -14.92
C THR A 126 -8.62 -23.85 -13.48
N GLU A 127 -7.49 -23.23 -13.08
CA GLU A 127 -7.07 -23.28 -11.70
C GLU A 127 -8.13 -22.62 -10.80
N LEU A 128 -8.37 -23.21 -9.64
CA LEU A 128 -9.22 -22.62 -8.60
C LEU A 128 -8.38 -21.75 -7.68
N GLY A 129 -8.93 -20.68 -7.16
CA GLY A 129 -8.33 -19.77 -6.23
C GLY A 129 -9.34 -19.26 -5.21
N GLN A 130 -8.84 -18.46 -4.30
CA GLN A 130 -9.68 -17.68 -3.42
C GLN A 130 -10.35 -16.55 -4.20
N ARG A 131 -11.44 -15.99 -3.66
CA ARG A 131 -11.97 -14.74 -4.21
C ARG A 131 -10.89 -13.67 -4.18
N ASP A 132 -10.88 -12.82 -5.21
CA ASP A 132 -9.93 -11.73 -5.44
C ASP A 132 -8.47 -12.17 -5.70
N GLU A 133 -8.22 -13.47 -5.83
CA GLU A 133 -6.92 -14.01 -6.25
C GLU A 133 -6.75 -13.87 -7.77
N GLY A 134 -6.09 -12.77 -8.18
CA GLY A 134 -5.94 -12.38 -9.58
C GLY A 134 -4.87 -13.15 -10.36
N ASP A 135 -3.93 -13.81 -9.67
CA ASP A 135 -2.74 -14.44 -10.26
C ASP A 135 -2.88 -15.96 -10.50
N ILE A 136 -4.08 -16.49 -10.33
CA ILE A 136 -4.35 -17.92 -10.62
C ILE A 136 -4.09 -18.25 -12.08
N ASN A 137 -3.67 -19.48 -12.32
CA ASN A 137 -3.38 -19.98 -13.67
C ASN A 137 -4.67 -20.43 -14.38
N ALA A 138 -5.51 -19.45 -14.72
CA ALA A 138 -6.78 -19.65 -15.42
C ALA A 138 -6.94 -18.63 -16.54
N ASP A 139 -7.78 -18.96 -17.54
CA ASP A 139 -8.25 -17.97 -18.50
C ASP A 139 -9.23 -17.02 -17.79
N HIS A 140 -9.20 -15.74 -18.16
CA HIS A 140 -10.03 -14.72 -17.53
C HIS A 140 -10.86 -13.93 -18.56
N PHE A 141 -12.00 -13.46 -18.08
CA PHE A 141 -12.82 -12.43 -18.73
C PHE A 141 -13.16 -11.36 -17.70
N TRP A 142 -13.12 -10.08 -18.11
CA TRP A 142 -13.57 -9.01 -17.23
C TRP A 142 -14.23 -7.88 -17.99
N VAL A 143 -15.05 -7.14 -17.27
CA VAL A 143 -15.70 -5.92 -17.70
C VAL A 143 -15.24 -4.77 -16.82
N GLU A 144 -14.87 -3.67 -17.46
CA GLU A 144 -14.62 -2.36 -16.86
C GLU A 144 -15.83 -1.48 -17.08
N ILE A 145 -16.38 -0.88 -16.03
CA ILE A 145 -17.59 -0.06 -16.08
C ILE A 145 -17.33 1.27 -15.38
N SER A 146 -17.61 2.39 -16.05
CA SER A 146 -17.62 3.73 -15.47
C SER A 146 -19.01 4.33 -15.65
N PRO A 147 -19.90 4.24 -14.65
CA PRO A 147 -21.27 4.69 -14.81
C PRO A 147 -21.44 6.21 -14.92
N PHE A 148 -20.47 6.98 -14.44
CA PHE A 148 -20.44 8.43 -14.64
C PHE A 148 -19.80 8.83 -15.96
N ASN A 149 -19.06 7.92 -16.61
CA ASN A 149 -18.31 8.14 -17.85
C ASN A 149 -17.41 9.40 -17.76
N ASP A 150 -16.84 9.61 -16.59
CA ASP A 150 -16.03 10.79 -16.26
C ASP A 150 -14.54 10.58 -16.58
N GLY A 151 -14.15 9.35 -16.91
CA GLY A 151 -12.77 8.96 -17.18
C GLY A 151 -11.89 8.92 -15.93
N LEU A 152 -12.46 8.90 -14.72
CA LEU A 152 -11.75 9.04 -13.45
C LEU A 152 -11.90 7.83 -12.56
N ASN A 153 -13.13 7.32 -12.47
CA ASN A 153 -13.47 6.21 -11.59
C ASN A 153 -14.33 5.19 -12.31
N GLY A 154 -14.14 3.94 -11.95
CA GLY A 154 -14.91 2.82 -12.48
C GLY A 154 -14.78 1.59 -11.59
N GLU A 155 -15.50 0.57 -11.95
CA GLU A 155 -15.49 -0.73 -11.31
C GLU A 155 -15.08 -1.80 -12.32
N VAL A 156 -14.33 -2.80 -11.84
CA VAL A 156 -13.92 -3.99 -12.59
C VAL A 156 -14.60 -5.20 -11.99
N PHE A 157 -15.22 -6.02 -12.85
CA PHE A 157 -15.77 -7.32 -12.49
C PHE A 157 -15.10 -8.38 -13.36
N LYS A 158 -14.24 -9.17 -12.77
CA LYS A 158 -13.44 -10.19 -13.45
C LYS A 158 -13.82 -11.57 -12.96
N VAL A 159 -13.86 -12.53 -13.88
CA VAL A 159 -14.15 -13.92 -13.60
C VAL A 159 -13.17 -14.82 -14.34
N SER A 160 -12.72 -15.89 -13.68
CA SER A 160 -11.93 -16.94 -14.32
C SER A 160 -12.81 -18.00 -14.98
N ALA A 161 -12.24 -18.81 -15.88
CA ALA A 161 -12.93 -19.97 -16.47
C ALA A 161 -13.34 -21.02 -15.42
N SER A 162 -12.79 -20.97 -14.20
CA SER A 162 -13.18 -21.78 -13.02
C SER A 162 -14.17 -21.08 -12.09
N ASN A 163 -14.71 -19.90 -12.48
CA ASN A 163 -15.66 -19.09 -11.75
C ASN A 163 -15.09 -18.48 -10.44
N VAL A 164 -13.80 -18.18 -10.39
CA VAL A 164 -13.24 -17.33 -9.33
C VAL A 164 -13.59 -15.88 -9.65
N GLN A 165 -14.25 -15.21 -8.72
CA GLN A 165 -14.64 -13.79 -8.84
C GLN A 165 -13.54 -12.89 -8.32
N ILE A 166 -13.31 -11.78 -9.01
CA ILE A 166 -12.37 -10.73 -8.65
C ILE A 166 -13.05 -9.40 -8.94
N ASP A 167 -13.08 -8.49 -8.01
CA ASP A 167 -13.59 -7.15 -8.23
C ASP A 167 -12.63 -6.08 -7.68
N ASN A 168 -12.56 -4.94 -8.38
CA ASN A 168 -11.64 -3.86 -8.06
C ASN A 168 -12.26 -2.52 -8.41
N LYS A 169 -11.79 -1.46 -7.75
CA LYS A 169 -11.96 -0.08 -8.21
C LYS A 169 -10.86 0.26 -9.22
N MET A 170 -11.22 1.04 -10.24
CA MET A 170 -10.25 1.61 -11.17
C MET A 170 -10.26 3.13 -11.07
N THR A 171 -9.06 3.72 -11.11
CA THR A 171 -8.84 5.16 -11.06
C THR A 171 -7.85 5.58 -12.15
N THR A 172 -7.60 6.87 -12.27
CA THR A 172 -6.58 7.42 -13.18
C THR A 172 -5.16 7.25 -12.68
N SER A 173 -4.94 6.83 -11.46
CA SER A 173 -3.62 6.54 -10.91
C SER A 173 -2.97 5.39 -11.69
N GLU A 174 -1.75 5.60 -12.17
CA GLU A 174 -0.95 4.56 -12.81
C GLU A 174 -0.36 3.56 -11.80
N SER A 175 -0.54 3.82 -10.50
CA SER A 175 -0.06 2.91 -9.47
C SER A 175 -0.78 1.58 -9.63
N TRP A 176 0.01 0.55 -9.87
CA TRP A 176 -0.40 -0.86 -9.84
C TRP A 176 -0.72 -1.32 -8.41
N GLU A 177 -0.79 -0.39 -7.46
CA GLU A 177 -1.39 -0.63 -6.17
C GLU A 177 -2.85 -0.95 -6.41
N ARG A 178 -3.11 -2.23 -6.46
CA ARG A 178 -4.42 -2.82 -6.61
C ARG A 178 -5.28 -2.29 -5.47
N HIS A 179 -6.36 -1.63 -5.82
CA HIS A 179 -7.44 -1.39 -4.88
C HIS A 179 -8.24 -2.69 -4.71
N ASP A 180 -7.55 -3.80 -4.41
CA ASP A 180 -8.08 -5.16 -4.21
C ASP A 180 -8.97 -5.26 -2.96
N THR A 181 -9.24 -4.12 -2.32
CA THR A 181 -9.90 -4.06 -1.03
C THR A 181 -11.39 -3.73 -1.13
N TRP A 182 -11.88 -3.50 -2.36
CA TRP A 182 -13.29 -3.29 -2.60
C TRP A 182 -13.96 -4.63 -2.93
N ASP A 183 -14.89 -5.08 -2.08
CA ASP A 183 -15.63 -6.32 -2.24
C ASP A 183 -17.10 -6.01 -2.55
N ALA A 184 -17.52 -6.35 -3.76
CA ALA A 184 -18.89 -6.18 -4.24
C ALA A 184 -19.68 -7.49 -4.12
N VAL A 185 -20.96 -7.40 -3.86
CA VAL A 185 -21.84 -8.55 -3.90
C VAL A 185 -22.48 -8.67 -5.29
N TRP A 186 -22.03 -9.65 -6.07
CA TRP A 186 -22.52 -9.94 -7.41
C TRP A 186 -22.48 -11.44 -7.71
N ASP A 187 -23.18 -11.89 -8.76
CA ASP A 187 -23.28 -13.31 -9.12
C ASP A 187 -22.59 -13.57 -10.45
N SER A 188 -21.96 -14.74 -10.57
CA SER A 188 -21.40 -15.24 -11.83
C SER A 188 -21.51 -16.76 -11.95
N ARG A 189 -21.51 -17.24 -13.19
CA ARG A 189 -21.30 -18.65 -13.53
C ARG A 189 -20.50 -18.75 -14.81
N THR A 190 -19.61 -19.73 -14.84
CA THR A 190 -18.83 -20.06 -16.03
C THR A 190 -18.99 -21.50 -16.40
N THR A 191 -18.97 -21.80 -17.70
CA THR A 191 -19.08 -23.15 -18.24
C THR A 191 -18.10 -23.32 -19.38
N VAL A 192 -17.26 -24.36 -19.32
CA VAL A 192 -16.39 -24.76 -20.44
C VAL A 192 -17.15 -25.78 -21.29
N ASN A 193 -17.17 -25.59 -22.62
CA ASN A 193 -17.85 -26.44 -23.58
C ASN A 193 -17.00 -26.71 -24.84
N ASP A 194 -17.50 -27.45 -25.81
CA ASP A 194 -16.76 -27.85 -27.02
C ASP A 194 -16.33 -26.67 -27.91
N ASN A 195 -16.90 -25.46 -27.73
CA ASN A 195 -16.60 -24.26 -28.51
C ASN A 195 -15.68 -23.27 -27.78
N GLY A 196 -15.36 -23.51 -26.51
CA GLY A 196 -14.61 -22.63 -25.66
C GLY A 196 -15.18 -22.54 -24.26
N TRP A 197 -15.43 -21.34 -23.76
CA TRP A 197 -16.11 -21.16 -22.47
C TRP A 197 -17.06 -19.97 -22.49
N VAL A 198 -18.02 -19.99 -21.59
CA VAL A 198 -19.04 -18.97 -21.40
C VAL A 198 -18.92 -18.39 -20.00
N ALA A 199 -19.04 -17.08 -19.87
CA ALA A 199 -19.20 -16.38 -18.62
C ALA A 199 -20.53 -15.63 -18.61
N GLU A 200 -21.27 -15.78 -17.53
CA GLU A 200 -22.50 -15.06 -17.27
C GLU A 200 -22.38 -14.35 -15.94
N LEU A 201 -22.52 -13.02 -15.96
CA LEU A 201 -22.37 -12.14 -14.81
C LEU A 201 -23.66 -11.38 -14.57
N LYS A 202 -24.08 -11.27 -13.32
CA LYS A 202 -25.16 -10.39 -12.86
C LYS A 202 -24.59 -9.38 -11.88
N ILE A 203 -24.59 -8.12 -12.28
CA ILE A 203 -24.08 -6.99 -11.51
C ILE A 203 -25.27 -6.19 -10.99
N PRO A 204 -25.64 -6.35 -9.71
CA PRO A 204 -26.75 -5.59 -9.12
C PRO A 204 -26.46 -4.10 -9.11
N TYR A 205 -27.47 -3.26 -9.34
CA TYR A 205 -27.29 -1.82 -9.27
C TYR A 205 -26.91 -1.31 -7.86
N SER A 206 -27.10 -2.12 -6.83
CA SER A 206 -26.57 -1.81 -5.48
C SER A 206 -25.05 -1.81 -5.40
N ALA A 207 -24.36 -2.55 -6.27
CA ALA A 207 -22.91 -2.57 -6.37
C ALA A 207 -22.34 -1.37 -7.14
N LEU A 208 -23.16 -0.64 -7.90
CA LEU A 208 -22.75 0.48 -8.76
C LEU A 208 -23.24 1.81 -8.23
N ARG A 209 -22.48 2.87 -8.53
CA ARG A 209 -22.88 4.26 -8.28
C ARG A 209 -23.09 4.93 -9.64
N PHE A 210 -24.31 5.39 -9.94
CA PHE A 210 -24.62 6.03 -11.21
C PHE A 210 -25.65 7.16 -11.06
N PRO A 211 -25.66 8.17 -11.98
CA PRO A 211 -26.54 9.31 -11.89
C PRO A 211 -27.97 8.93 -12.26
N ARG A 212 -28.94 9.59 -11.64
CA ARG A 212 -30.35 9.48 -12.01
C ARG A 212 -30.61 10.20 -13.33
N SER A 213 -30.79 9.42 -14.40
CA SER A 213 -31.06 9.93 -15.75
C SER A 213 -32.09 9.04 -16.45
N ALA A 214 -32.93 9.62 -17.33
CA ALA A 214 -33.87 8.87 -18.13
C ALA A 214 -33.19 7.93 -19.13
N THR A 215 -31.99 8.32 -19.60
CA THR A 215 -31.13 7.51 -20.45
C THR A 215 -29.74 7.49 -19.84
N GLN A 216 -29.17 6.30 -19.72
CA GLN A 216 -27.81 6.12 -19.20
C GLN A 216 -26.81 6.08 -20.35
N LEU A 217 -25.65 6.74 -20.13
CA LEU A 217 -24.47 6.65 -21.01
C LEU A 217 -23.28 6.33 -20.10
N TRP A 218 -22.85 5.07 -20.12
CA TRP A 218 -21.74 4.60 -19.28
C TRP A 218 -20.48 4.39 -20.12
N GLY A 219 -19.32 4.52 -19.50
CA GLY A 219 -18.08 4.00 -20.04
C GLY A 219 -18.01 2.49 -19.84
N ILE A 220 -17.58 1.74 -20.86
CA ILE A 220 -17.43 0.27 -20.76
C ILE A 220 -16.28 -0.25 -21.61
N ASN A 221 -15.57 -1.25 -21.12
CA ASN A 221 -14.67 -2.07 -21.91
C ASN A 221 -14.75 -3.53 -21.48
N PHE A 222 -14.42 -4.41 -22.38
CA PHE A 222 -14.36 -5.86 -22.14
C PHE A 222 -12.96 -6.35 -22.44
N TRP A 223 -12.51 -7.29 -21.63
CA TRP A 223 -11.19 -7.86 -21.72
C TRP A 223 -11.23 -9.37 -21.67
N ARG A 224 -10.31 -10.02 -22.36
CA ARG A 224 -10.07 -11.45 -22.30
C ARG A 224 -8.60 -11.73 -22.15
N GLU A 225 -8.24 -12.64 -21.25
CA GLU A 225 -6.92 -13.26 -21.15
C GLU A 225 -7.00 -14.73 -21.55
N VAL A 226 -6.17 -15.10 -22.53
CA VAL A 226 -5.94 -16.50 -22.93
C VAL A 226 -4.61 -16.92 -22.34
N ARG A 227 -4.66 -17.58 -21.19
CA ARG A 227 -3.49 -17.82 -20.33
C ARG A 227 -2.40 -18.65 -21.01
N ARG A 228 -2.73 -19.67 -21.78
CA ARG A 228 -1.76 -20.57 -22.42
C ARG A 228 -0.87 -19.90 -23.46
N ILE A 229 -1.37 -18.84 -24.12
CA ILE A 229 -0.62 -18.06 -25.11
C ILE A 229 -0.27 -16.67 -24.61
N ARG A 230 -0.64 -16.34 -23.38
CA ARG A 230 -0.39 -15.04 -22.73
C ARG A 230 -0.90 -13.85 -23.54
N GLU A 231 -1.98 -14.07 -24.26
CA GLU A 231 -2.66 -13.01 -24.99
C GLU A 231 -3.70 -12.35 -24.10
N THR A 232 -3.58 -11.04 -23.93
CA THR A 232 -4.62 -10.19 -23.36
C THR A 232 -5.17 -9.31 -24.46
N SER A 233 -6.49 -9.30 -24.63
CA SER A 233 -7.19 -8.52 -25.66
C SER A 233 -8.31 -7.69 -25.04
N SER A 234 -8.57 -6.51 -25.62
CA SER A 234 -9.64 -5.60 -25.21
C SER A 234 -10.61 -5.34 -26.37
N TRP A 235 -11.87 -5.07 -26.03
CA TRP A 235 -12.87 -4.71 -27.01
C TRP A 235 -12.65 -3.32 -27.58
N ASN A 236 -12.53 -2.29 -26.73
CA ASN A 236 -12.11 -0.97 -27.16
C ASN A 236 -10.59 -0.87 -27.03
N PHE A 237 -9.92 -0.26 -27.99
CA PHE A 237 -8.46 -0.18 -28.03
C PHE A 237 -7.91 0.60 -26.84
N VAL A 238 -6.88 0.04 -26.21
CA VAL A 238 -6.10 0.69 -25.13
C VAL A 238 -4.65 0.73 -25.55
N THR A 239 -4.04 1.91 -25.51
CA THR A 239 -2.61 2.08 -25.80
C THR A 239 -1.77 1.80 -24.54
N LYS A 240 -0.56 1.27 -24.74
CA LYS A 240 0.44 1.08 -23.67
C LYS A 240 1.27 2.34 -23.38
N GLU A 241 1.19 3.34 -24.24
CA GLU A 241 2.02 4.55 -24.12
C GLU A 241 1.45 5.56 -23.11
N PHE A 242 0.15 5.49 -22.84
CA PHE A 242 -0.56 6.44 -21.97
C PHE A 242 -1.39 5.69 -20.93
N GLY A 243 -1.07 5.91 -19.69
CA GLY A 243 -1.82 5.74 -18.47
C GLY A 243 -2.96 4.72 -18.41
N SER A 244 -3.91 5.03 -17.56
CA SER A 244 -5.02 4.20 -17.11
C SER A 244 -5.99 3.79 -18.23
N SER A 245 -6.46 2.51 -18.18
CA SER A 245 -7.48 1.97 -19.10
C SER A 245 -8.80 2.73 -19.07
N ILE A 246 -9.14 3.36 -17.93
CA ILE A 246 -10.38 4.12 -17.75
C ILE A 246 -10.52 5.29 -18.76
N ALA A 247 -9.41 5.85 -19.20
CA ALA A 247 -9.42 6.90 -20.22
C ALA A 247 -9.80 6.40 -21.62
N HIS A 248 -9.72 5.06 -21.82
CA HIS A 248 -9.91 4.38 -23.09
C HIS A 248 -11.19 3.53 -23.11
N LEU A 249 -12.16 3.79 -22.24
CA LEU A 249 -13.44 3.10 -22.27
C LEU A 249 -14.24 3.46 -23.51
N GLY A 250 -14.91 2.48 -24.11
CA GLY A 250 -15.97 2.67 -25.08
C GLY A 250 -17.25 3.18 -24.41
N GLU A 251 -18.36 3.23 -25.14
CA GLU A 251 -19.64 3.75 -24.66
C GLU A 251 -20.70 2.62 -24.58
N LEU A 252 -21.37 2.53 -23.44
CA LEU A 252 -22.57 1.70 -23.26
C LEU A 252 -23.81 2.56 -23.34
N THR A 253 -24.70 2.21 -24.27
CA THR A 253 -25.95 2.88 -24.56
C THR A 253 -27.14 1.94 -24.43
N GLY A 254 -28.36 2.42 -24.63
CA GLY A 254 -29.58 1.58 -24.69
C GLY A 254 -30.34 1.44 -23.38
N MET A 255 -29.70 1.71 -22.24
CA MET A 255 -30.36 1.64 -20.93
C MET A 255 -31.28 2.87 -20.71
N ARG A 256 -32.54 2.60 -20.37
CA ARG A 256 -33.56 3.63 -20.12
C ARG A 256 -34.32 3.34 -18.84
N ASP A 257 -34.71 4.41 -18.15
CA ASP A 257 -35.57 4.40 -16.95
C ASP A 257 -35.00 3.55 -15.78
N VAL A 258 -33.68 3.34 -15.77
CA VAL A 258 -32.98 2.68 -14.67
C VAL A 258 -32.79 3.67 -13.52
N LYS A 259 -33.17 3.25 -12.32
CA LYS A 259 -33.08 4.08 -11.12
C LYS A 259 -32.07 3.52 -10.13
N PRO A 260 -31.17 4.34 -9.58
CA PRO A 260 -30.33 3.90 -8.48
C PRO A 260 -31.18 3.36 -7.32
N PRO A 261 -30.91 2.15 -6.83
CA PRO A 261 -31.64 1.57 -5.70
C PRO A 261 -31.23 2.26 -4.39
N LEU A 262 -32.07 2.10 -3.34
CA LEU A 262 -31.62 2.39 -1.99
C LEU A 262 -30.52 1.39 -1.62
N ARG A 263 -29.33 1.88 -1.40
CA ARG A 263 -28.17 1.09 -0.97
C ARG A 263 -28.11 1.12 0.55
N LEU A 264 -28.56 0.05 1.17
CA LEU A 264 -28.47 -0.15 2.62
C LEU A 264 -28.09 -1.60 2.88
N SER A 265 -26.93 -1.80 3.44
CA SER A 265 -26.50 -3.10 3.93
C SER A 265 -26.08 -3.04 5.40
N LEU A 266 -26.35 -4.12 6.09
CA LEU A 266 -25.98 -4.35 7.47
C LEU A 266 -25.21 -5.68 7.53
N VAL A 267 -24.08 -5.67 8.21
CA VAL A 267 -23.26 -6.87 8.38
C VAL A 267 -23.01 -7.08 9.88
N PRO A 268 -24.01 -7.61 10.63
CA PRO A 268 -23.77 -8.04 11.99
C PRO A 268 -22.78 -9.20 12.02
N TYR A 269 -21.92 -9.22 13.05
CA TYR A 269 -21.02 -10.31 13.30
C TYR A 269 -20.94 -10.68 14.78
N VAL A 270 -20.54 -11.92 15.00
CA VAL A 270 -20.16 -12.44 16.31
C VAL A 270 -18.84 -13.19 16.18
N SER A 271 -17.99 -13.09 17.20
CA SER A 271 -16.74 -13.81 17.27
C SER A 271 -16.46 -14.33 18.66
N GLY A 272 -15.74 -15.43 18.74
CA GLY A 272 -15.28 -16.03 20.00
C GLY A 272 -13.82 -16.45 19.87
N TYR A 273 -13.08 -16.31 20.96
CA TYR A 273 -11.64 -16.57 21.04
C TYR A 273 -11.35 -17.50 22.22
N LEU A 274 -10.46 -18.43 22.00
CA LEU A 274 -9.81 -19.26 22.99
C LEU A 274 -8.31 -19.02 22.88
N GLU A 275 -7.66 -18.63 23.98
CA GLU A 275 -6.23 -18.37 24.00
C GLU A 275 -5.57 -19.14 25.14
N HIS A 276 -4.43 -19.75 24.86
CA HIS A 276 -3.63 -20.46 25.82
C HIS A 276 -2.16 -20.11 25.67
N VAL A 277 -1.54 -19.64 26.74
CA VAL A 277 -0.10 -19.43 26.87
C VAL A 277 0.46 -20.61 27.66
N THR A 278 1.53 -21.24 27.15
CA THR A 278 2.00 -22.54 27.69
C THR A 278 2.35 -22.48 29.17
N ASP A 279 2.92 -21.39 29.67
CA ASP A 279 3.36 -21.23 31.07
C ASP A 279 2.32 -20.55 31.96
N GLU A 280 1.14 -20.23 31.42
CA GLU A 280 0.06 -19.64 32.18
C GLU A 280 -1.04 -20.68 32.49
N PRO A 281 -1.56 -20.72 33.71
CA PRO A 281 -2.60 -21.68 34.05
C PRO A 281 -3.95 -21.26 33.45
N GLY A 282 -4.55 -22.17 32.66
CA GLY A 282 -5.90 -21.99 32.13
C GLY A 282 -5.97 -21.64 30.67
N VAL A 283 -7.18 -21.38 30.19
CA VAL A 283 -7.50 -20.94 28.85
C VAL A 283 -8.27 -19.63 28.94
N GLY A 284 -7.71 -18.58 28.36
CA GLY A 284 -8.40 -17.30 28.21
C GLY A 284 -9.56 -17.44 27.22
N THR A 285 -10.71 -16.87 27.57
CA THR A 285 -11.87 -16.84 26.67
C THR A 285 -12.34 -15.41 26.47
N SER A 286 -12.59 -15.01 25.25
CA SER A 286 -13.23 -13.73 24.95
C SER A 286 -14.25 -13.88 23.83
N TYR A 287 -15.22 -13.00 23.81
CA TYR A 287 -16.23 -12.93 22.77
C TYR A 287 -16.48 -11.48 22.39
N ASN A 288 -16.81 -11.26 21.15
CA ASN A 288 -17.10 -9.95 20.62
C ASN A 288 -18.30 -10.00 19.66
N GLY A 289 -18.98 -8.88 19.47
CA GLY A 289 -20.05 -8.74 18.53
C GLY A 289 -20.17 -7.28 18.11
N GLY A 290 -20.36 -7.07 16.83
CA GLY A 290 -20.43 -5.75 16.26
C GLY A 290 -21.27 -5.71 14.99
N LEU A 291 -21.25 -4.57 14.34
CA LEU A 291 -22.09 -4.27 13.19
C LEU A 291 -21.35 -3.35 12.23
N ASP A 292 -21.24 -3.77 10.98
CA ASP A 292 -20.88 -2.89 9.90
C ASP A 292 -22.15 -2.41 9.17
N LEU A 293 -22.20 -1.12 8.90
CA LEU A 293 -23.31 -0.42 8.24
C LEU A 293 -22.79 0.29 7.01
N LYS A 294 -23.42 0.04 5.84
CA LYS A 294 -23.17 0.80 4.63
C LYS A 294 -24.46 1.40 4.10
N VAL A 295 -24.50 2.73 3.95
CA VAL A 295 -25.69 3.48 3.51
C VAL A 295 -25.34 4.39 2.35
N GLY A 296 -26.03 4.24 1.21
CA GLY A 296 -26.00 5.23 0.15
C GLY A 296 -26.80 6.47 0.58
N LEU A 297 -26.13 7.52 0.97
CA LEU A 297 -26.76 8.79 1.37
C LEU A 297 -27.42 9.49 0.17
N THR A 298 -26.73 9.45 -0.96
CA THR A 298 -27.21 9.93 -2.25
C THR A 298 -26.78 8.96 -3.35
N GLU A 299 -27.02 9.29 -4.59
CA GLU A 299 -26.53 8.48 -5.73
C GLU A 299 -25.01 8.38 -5.77
N SER A 300 -24.33 9.41 -5.29
CA SER A 300 -22.85 9.54 -5.34
C SER A 300 -22.16 9.34 -4.01
N PHE A 301 -22.84 9.52 -2.88
CA PHE A 301 -22.21 9.46 -1.55
C PHE A 301 -22.65 8.23 -0.77
N THR A 302 -21.69 7.61 -0.11
CA THR A 302 -21.91 6.47 0.78
C THR A 302 -21.36 6.80 2.17
N LEU A 303 -22.10 6.38 3.19
CA LEU A 303 -21.66 6.32 4.57
C LEU A 303 -21.32 4.86 4.89
N ASP A 304 -20.11 4.63 5.36
CA ASP A 304 -19.66 3.36 5.91
C ASP A 304 -19.37 3.57 7.40
N ALA A 305 -19.90 2.72 8.27
CA ALA A 305 -19.68 2.81 9.71
C ALA A 305 -19.44 1.42 10.29
N THR A 306 -18.52 1.32 11.23
CA THR A 306 -18.30 0.11 12.02
C THR A 306 -18.46 0.42 13.51
N LEU A 307 -19.19 -0.45 14.21
CA LEU A 307 -19.45 -0.37 15.63
C LEU A 307 -18.81 -1.57 16.32
N ILE A 308 -17.95 -1.29 17.30
CA ILE A 308 -17.20 -2.29 18.09
C ILE A 308 -16.46 -3.27 17.13
N PRO A 309 -15.55 -2.78 16.27
CA PRO A 309 -14.90 -3.63 15.29
C PRO A 309 -14.02 -4.69 15.93
N ASP A 310 -13.99 -5.86 15.32
CA ASP A 310 -13.15 -6.99 15.72
C ASP A 310 -12.14 -7.31 14.62
N PHE A 311 -10.88 -7.13 14.94
CA PHE A 311 -9.74 -7.36 14.04
C PHE A 311 -8.89 -8.58 14.41
N GLY A 312 -9.29 -9.37 15.41
CA GLY A 312 -8.52 -10.51 15.93
C GLY A 312 -8.28 -11.64 14.91
N GLN A 313 -9.04 -11.66 13.80
CA GLN A 313 -8.87 -12.64 12.72
C GLN A 313 -7.95 -12.17 11.58
N VAL A 314 -7.51 -10.93 11.61
CA VAL A 314 -6.57 -10.40 10.62
C VAL A 314 -5.22 -11.11 10.78
N GLN A 315 -4.56 -11.40 9.65
CA GLN A 315 -3.22 -11.99 9.64
C GLN A 315 -2.27 -11.18 10.54
N SER A 316 -1.44 -11.89 11.33
CA SER A 316 -0.44 -11.28 12.19
C SER A 316 0.57 -10.43 11.40
N ASP A 317 1.08 -9.37 12.02
CA ASP A 317 2.15 -8.57 11.43
C ASP A 317 3.48 -9.31 11.51
N ASP A 318 4.31 -9.12 10.49
CA ASP A 318 5.63 -9.74 10.41
C ASP A 318 6.62 -8.98 11.29
N GLN A 319 6.82 -9.46 12.50
CA GLN A 319 7.78 -8.86 13.42
C GLN A 319 9.21 -9.05 12.93
N VAL A 320 10.05 -8.03 13.19
CA VAL A 320 11.46 -7.98 12.78
C VAL A 320 12.30 -7.33 13.86
N LEU A 321 13.57 -7.71 13.95
CA LEU A 321 14.56 -7.00 14.74
C LEU A 321 14.85 -5.63 14.08
N ASN A 322 14.56 -4.55 14.79
CA ASN A 322 14.78 -3.19 14.30
C ASN A 322 15.96 -2.54 15.00
N LEU A 323 17.11 -2.50 14.35
CA LEU A 323 18.31 -1.83 14.83
C LEU A 323 18.40 -0.36 14.39
N SER A 324 17.51 0.08 13.49
CA SER A 324 17.51 1.45 12.98
C SER A 324 16.83 2.44 13.94
N PRO A 325 17.08 3.75 13.81
CA PRO A 325 16.38 4.78 14.60
C PRO A 325 14.91 4.97 14.16
N TYR A 326 14.44 4.26 13.17
CA TYR A 326 13.15 4.48 12.53
C TYR A 326 12.08 3.48 12.99
N GLU A 327 10.83 3.93 13.00
CA GLU A 327 9.66 3.08 13.25
C GLU A 327 9.43 2.12 12.07
N VAL A 328 9.07 0.87 12.37
CA VAL A 328 8.65 -0.12 11.35
C VAL A 328 7.25 0.22 10.87
N LYS A 329 7.06 0.36 9.55
CA LYS A 329 5.75 0.59 8.94
C LYS A 329 5.10 -0.74 8.57
N TYR A 330 3.90 -0.99 9.09
CA TYR A 330 3.09 -2.15 8.75
C TYR A 330 1.95 -1.78 7.80
N ASN A 331 1.65 -2.65 6.84
CA ASN A 331 0.51 -2.47 5.96
C ASN A 331 -0.81 -2.62 6.71
N GLU A 332 -1.83 -1.86 6.30
CA GLU A 332 -3.18 -2.03 6.83
C GLU A 332 -3.76 -3.35 6.34
N LYS A 333 -4.40 -4.10 7.24
CA LYS A 333 -5.03 -5.39 6.96
C LYS A 333 -6.48 -5.44 7.42
N ARG A 334 -6.96 -4.39 8.11
CA ARG A 334 -8.33 -4.30 8.65
C ARG A 334 -9.30 -3.84 7.55
N PRO A 335 -10.31 -4.64 7.16
CA PRO A 335 -11.15 -4.38 5.98
C PRO A 335 -11.79 -3.00 5.97
N PHE A 336 -12.31 -2.52 7.09
CA PHE A 336 -12.91 -1.18 7.17
C PHE A 336 -11.95 -0.05 6.75
N PHE A 337 -10.67 -0.15 7.09
CA PHE A 337 -9.66 0.87 6.79
C PHE A 337 -9.03 0.71 5.40
N MET A 338 -9.33 -0.36 4.70
CA MET A 338 -8.83 -0.64 3.35
C MET A 338 -9.85 -0.21 2.27
N GLU A 339 -11.14 -0.43 2.49
CA GLU A 339 -12.20 -0.14 1.52
C GLU A 339 -12.53 1.36 1.45
N GLY A 340 -12.71 1.90 0.24
CA GLY A 340 -13.20 3.27 0.01
C GLY A 340 -12.28 4.36 0.55
N THR A 341 -10.96 4.16 0.44
CA THR A 341 -9.93 5.05 0.96
C THR A 341 -9.32 5.98 -0.07
N GLU A 342 -9.76 5.96 -1.31
CA GLU A 342 -9.17 6.68 -2.45
C GLU A 342 -9.04 8.19 -2.20
N LEU A 343 -9.99 8.78 -1.47
CA LEU A 343 -9.92 10.19 -1.07
C LEU A 343 -9.01 10.42 0.14
N PHE A 344 -8.92 9.43 1.04
CA PHE A 344 -8.20 9.59 2.31
C PHE A 344 -6.69 9.33 2.17
N ASN A 345 -6.26 8.61 1.14
CA ASN A 345 -4.84 8.33 0.89
C ASN A 345 -4.09 9.50 0.25
N LYS A 346 -4.74 10.63 -0.02
CA LYS A 346 -4.11 11.82 -0.59
C LYS A 346 -3.26 12.56 0.43
N GLY A 347 -2.15 13.15 -0.04
CA GLY A 347 -1.28 14.01 0.74
C GLY A 347 -0.43 13.30 1.80
N ASP A 348 -0.45 11.96 1.87
CA ASP A 348 0.34 11.12 2.80
C ASP A 348 0.21 11.48 4.29
N ILE A 349 -0.95 12.07 4.67
CA ILE A 349 -1.24 12.50 6.05
C ILE A 349 -2.17 11.54 6.80
N PHE A 350 -2.48 10.38 6.21
CA PHE A 350 -3.34 9.36 6.80
C PHE A 350 -2.67 7.99 6.78
N TYR A 351 -2.47 7.44 7.95
CA TYR A 351 -2.00 6.07 8.19
C TYR A 351 -2.93 5.43 9.21
N SER A 352 -3.87 4.64 8.74
CA SER A 352 -4.97 4.08 9.55
C SER A 352 -4.51 3.23 10.74
N ARG A 353 -3.29 2.66 10.70
CA ARG A 353 -2.71 1.88 11.80
C ARG A 353 -2.44 2.72 13.07
N ARG A 354 -2.45 4.05 12.98
CA ARG A 354 -2.43 4.93 14.16
C ARG A 354 -3.70 4.82 15.00
N ILE A 355 -4.82 4.48 14.36
CA ILE A 355 -6.14 4.39 15.01
C ILE A 355 -6.26 3.03 15.70
N GLY A 356 -6.33 3.02 17.03
CA GLY A 356 -6.31 1.81 17.83
C GLY A 356 -4.95 1.14 17.93
N GLY A 357 -3.88 1.84 17.55
CA GLY A 357 -2.49 1.36 17.66
C GLY A 357 -1.95 1.43 19.09
N THR A 358 -0.63 1.46 19.21
CA THR A 358 0.07 1.48 20.51
C THR A 358 -0.26 2.75 21.32
N PRO A 359 -0.64 2.64 22.60
CA PRO A 359 -0.90 3.79 23.46
C PRO A 359 0.29 4.73 23.59
N HIS A 360 0.02 6.03 23.64
CA HIS A 360 1.05 7.08 23.63
C HIS A 360 2.10 6.90 24.75
N LEU A 361 1.67 6.57 25.95
CA LEU A 361 2.55 6.44 27.12
C LEU A 361 2.88 4.99 27.50
N VAL A 362 2.67 4.01 26.62
CA VAL A 362 2.87 2.58 26.93
C VAL A 362 4.27 2.26 27.48
N ARG A 363 5.31 2.93 26.96
CA ARG A 363 6.70 2.76 27.43
C ARG A 363 7.01 3.60 28.66
N ALA A 364 6.49 4.83 28.73
CA ALA A 364 6.72 5.74 29.82
C ALA A 364 6.14 5.23 31.17
N VAL A 365 5.20 4.30 31.14
CA VAL A 365 4.65 3.66 32.37
C VAL A 365 5.74 3.10 33.27
N TYR A 366 6.80 2.53 32.70
CA TYR A 366 7.90 1.93 33.48
C TYR A 366 8.73 2.98 34.23
N ASP A 367 8.83 4.19 33.68
CA ASP A 367 9.49 5.32 34.33
C ASP A 367 8.61 6.00 35.40
N MET A 368 7.30 5.73 35.37
CA MET A 368 6.31 6.27 36.29
C MET A 368 6.06 5.33 37.50
N THR A 369 6.74 4.18 37.57
CA THR A 369 6.62 3.24 38.68
C THR A 369 7.55 3.63 39.85
N GLY A 370 7.08 3.41 41.09
CA GLY A 370 7.89 3.61 42.31
C GLY A 370 8.78 2.41 42.62
N GLU A 371 9.71 2.56 43.61
CA GLU A 371 10.70 1.53 43.99
C GLU A 371 10.11 0.14 44.34
N ASN A 372 8.85 0.07 44.76
CA ASN A 372 8.20 -1.19 45.12
C ASN A 372 7.00 -1.48 44.24
N GLU A 373 6.92 -0.89 43.07
CA GLU A 373 5.82 -1.07 42.17
C GLU A 373 6.23 -1.91 40.96
N VAL A 374 5.35 -2.78 40.52
CA VAL A 374 5.52 -3.59 39.30
C VAL A 374 4.31 -3.40 38.39
N VAL A 375 4.57 -3.28 37.07
CA VAL A 375 3.50 -3.22 36.07
C VAL A 375 2.92 -4.61 35.90
N THR A 376 1.65 -4.79 36.31
CA THR A 376 0.95 -6.09 36.20
C THR A 376 0.16 -6.23 34.91
N ARG A 377 -0.20 -5.10 34.29
CA ARG A 377 -0.90 -5.08 33.00
C ARG A 377 -0.60 -3.77 32.27
N ASN A 378 -0.18 -3.86 31.02
CA ASN A 378 0.05 -2.70 30.16
C ASN A 378 -0.42 -3.05 28.72
N PRO A 379 -1.66 -2.68 28.34
CA PRO A 379 -2.15 -2.99 27.00
C PRO A 379 -1.29 -2.33 25.92
N SER A 380 -0.95 -3.11 24.90
CA SER A 380 -0.15 -2.65 23.75
C SER A 380 -1.01 -2.03 22.64
N GLU A 381 -2.33 -2.12 22.73
CA GLU A 381 -3.27 -1.62 21.75
C GLU A 381 -4.44 -0.88 22.41
N VAL A 382 -4.99 0.08 21.70
CA VAL A 382 -6.15 0.87 22.14
C VAL A 382 -7.42 0.35 21.47
N SER A 383 -8.47 0.12 22.28
CA SER A 383 -9.75 -0.37 21.75
C SER A 383 -10.48 0.69 20.96
N LEU A 384 -10.91 0.34 19.73
CA LEU A 384 -11.72 1.19 18.87
C LEU A 384 -13.21 1.06 19.22
N LEU A 385 -13.87 2.17 19.52
CA LEU A 385 -15.31 2.21 19.83
C LEU A 385 -16.15 2.24 18.57
N ASN A 386 -15.81 3.14 17.64
CA ASN A 386 -16.45 3.25 16.34
C ASN A 386 -15.52 3.91 15.32
N ALA A 387 -15.79 3.64 14.05
CA ALA A 387 -15.25 4.42 12.96
C ALA A 387 -16.33 4.63 11.90
N THR A 388 -16.32 5.80 11.28
CA THR A 388 -17.28 6.20 10.27
C THR A 388 -16.60 6.97 9.16
N LYS A 389 -16.93 6.68 7.92
CA LYS A 389 -16.48 7.43 6.76
C LYS A 389 -17.64 7.74 5.82
N ILE A 390 -17.63 8.95 5.28
CA ILE A 390 -18.52 9.38 4.21
C ILE A 390 -17.63 9.71 3.02
N SER A 391 -17.86 9.08 1.89
CA SER A 391 -17.09 9.34 0.68
C SER A 391 -17.97 9.35 -0.55
N GLY A 392 -17.60 10.17 -1.51
CA GLY A 392 -18.30 10.25 -2.79
C GLY A 392 -17.80 11.40 -3.65
N ARG A 393 -18.27 11.42 -4.91
CA ARG A 393 -17.92 12.46 -5.87
C ARG A 393 -19.17 12.95 -6.59
N THR A 394 -19.37 14.26 -6.65
CA THR A 394 -20.48 14.87 -7.38
C THR A 394 -20.28 14.73 -8.89
N SER A 395 -21.35 14.91 -9.67
CA SER A 395 -21.27 14.95 -11.13
C SER A 395 -20.41 16.11 -11.68
N GLY A 396 -20.16 17.14 -10.86
CA GLY A 396 -19.24 18.24 -11.18
C GLY A 396 -17.78 17.94 -10.85
N GLY A 397 -17.47 16.71 -10.44
CA GLY A 397 -16.11 16.26 -10.15
C GLY A 397 -15.61 16.63 -8.74
N LEU A 398 -16.45 17.19 -7.85
CA LEU A 398 -16.06 17.45 -6.46
C LEU A 398 -16.19 16.18 -5.63
N GLY A 399 -15.07 15.61 -5.21
CA GLY A 399 -14.94 14.54 -4.22
C GLY A 399 -15.00 15.13 -2.81
N ILE A 400 -15.73 14.49 -1.91
CA ILE A 400 -15.78 14.84 -0.49
C ILE A 400 -15.56 13.57 0.31
N GLY A 401 -14.56 13.61 1.18
CA GLY A 401 -14.24 12.56 2.14
C GLY A 401 -14.34 13.11 3.57
N ILE A 402 -15.10 12.46 4.42
CA ILE A 402 -15.18 12.74 5.86
C ILE A 402 -14.92 11.43 6.59
N PHE A 403 -13.96 11.43 7.47
CA PHE A 403 -13.64 10.29 8.31
C PHE A 403 -13.64 10.70 9.78
N ASN A 404 -14.20 9.84 10.63
CA ASN A 404 -14.14 9.98 12.09
C ASN A 404 -13.94 8.61 12.73
N ALA A 405 -13.09 8.54 13.75
CA ALA A 405 -12.96 7.37 14.60
C ALA A 405 -12.79 7.80 16.06
N VAL A 406 -13.26 6.96 16.99
CA VAL A 406 -13.15 7.20 18.42
C VAL A 406 -12.58 5.95 19.08
N THR A 407 -11.48 6.12 19.83
CA THR A 407 -10.87 5.08 20.62
C THR A 407 -11.12 5.31 22.11
N ASN A 408 -11.17 4.22 22.88
CA ASN A 408 -11.40 4.27 24.31
C ASN A 408 -10.15 4.66 25.08
N SER A 409 -10.32 5.13 26.32
CA SER A 409 -9.18 5.34 27.21
C SER A 409 -8.52 4.00 27.57
N THR A 410 -7.18 3.98 27.60
CA THR A 410 -6.38 2.80 27.93
C THR A 410 -5.56 3.06 29.20
N TRP A 411 -5.44 2.06 30.05
CA TRP A 411 -4.83 2.17 31.35
C TRP A 411 -3.89 1.00 31.59
N ALA A 412 -2.68 1.29 32.09
CA ALA A 412 -1.80 0.30 32.69
C ALA A 412 -2.20 0.08 34.16
N GLU A 413 -2.02 -1.14 34.67
CA GLU A 413 -2.22 -1.51 36.07
C GLU A 413 -0.86 -1.74 36.74
N VAL A 414 -0.67 -1.10 37.87
CA VAL A 414 0.55 -1.16 38.67
C VAL A 414 0.21 -1.62 40.06
N GLU A 415 0.96 -2.58 40.58
CA GLU A 415 0.76 -3.14 41.94
C GLU A 415 1.98 -2.89 42.82
N ASN A 416 1.76 -2.40 44.05
CA ASN A 416 2.81 -2.30 45.01
C ASN A 416 3.07 -3.67 45.64
N THR A 417 4.28 -4.20 45.45
CA THR A 417 4.67 -5.54 45.88
C THR A 417 4.73 -5.75 47.39
N VAL A 418 4.76 -4.66 48.19
CA VAL A 418 4.83 -4.67 49.64
C VAL A 418 3.43 -4.55 50.26
N THR A 419 2.60 -3.63 49.72
CA THR A 419 1.26 -3.35 50.29
C THR A 419 0.15 -4.11 49.58
N GLY A 420 0.37 -4.60 48.38
CA GLY A 420 -0.65 -5.18 47.50
C GLY A 420 -1.63 -4.15 46.91
N GLU A 421 -1.35 -2.84 47.08
CA GLU A 421 -2.21 -1.78 46.60
C GLU A 421 -2.07 -1.64 45.09
N LYS A 422 -3.21 -1.55 44.38
CA LYS A 422 -3.23 -1.37 42.92
C LYS A 422 -3.63 0.05 42.56
N ARG A 423 -2.92 0.60 41.57
CA ARG A 423 -3.27 1.88 40.93
C ARG A 423 -3.25 1.75 39.41
N ARG A 424 -3.87 2.70 38.75
CA ARG A 424 -3.89 2.76 37.28
C ARG A 424 -3.17 4.01 36.78
N ILE A 425 -2.42 3.85 35.69
CA ILE A 425 -1.78 4.94 34.95
C ILE A 425 -2.46 5.00 33.58
N MET A 426 -2.97 6.18 33.20
CA MET A 426 -3.54 6.38 31.87
C MET A 426 -2.41 6.38 30.84
N THR A 427 -2.49 5.48 29.88
CA THR A 427 -1.51 5.36 28.78
C THR A 427 -2.01 5.97 27.48
N GLU A 428 -3.33 6.04 27.27
CA GLU A 428 -4.00 6.77 26.21
C GLU A 428 -5.34 7.28 26.71
N PRO A 429 -5.71 8.56 26.53
CA PRO A 429 -7.03 9.08 26.83
C PRO A 429 -8.03 8.67 25.74
N LEU A 430 -9.32 8.95 25.98
CA LEU A 430 -10.31 8.87 24.91
C LEU A 430 -9.90 9.81 23.79
N THR A 431 -9.69 9.25 22.58
CA THR A 431 -9.12 9.99 21.45
C THR A 431 -10.08 9.98 20.27
N ASN A 432 -10.25 11.15 19.67
CA ASN A 432 -11.08 11.35 18.49
C ASN A 432 -10.21 11.72 17.29
N TYR A 433 -10.25 10.90 16.25
CA TYR A 433 -9.55 11.06 14.98
C TYR A 433 -10.51 11.56 13.92
N ASN A 434 -10.12 12.61 13.20
CA ASN A 434 -10.95 13.21 12.15
C ASN A 434 -10.12 13.44 10.90
N MET A 435 -10.72 13.26 9.72
CA MET A 435 -10.16 13.70 8.45
C MET A 435 -11.25 14.28 7.55
N LEU A 436 -10.92 15.40 6.90
CA LEU A 436 -11.74 16.03 5.85
C LEU A 436 -10.92 16.12 4.57
N VAL A 437 -11.52 15.72 3.46
CA VAL A 437 -10.92 15.85 2.12
C VAL A 437 -11.90 16.50 1.19
N LEU A 438 -11.43 17.51 0.45
CA LEU A 438 -12.12 18.13 -0.68
C LEU A 438 -11.23 18.00 -1.90
N ASP A 439 -11.69 17.28 -2.91
CA ASP A 439 -10.92 16.94 -4.11
C ASP A 439 -11.71 17.37 -5.36
N GLN A 440 -11.26 18.41 -6.04
CA GLN A 440 -11.88 18.85 -7.29
C GLN A 440 -11.12 18.30 -8.48
N THR A 441 -11.73 17.39 -9.21
CA THR A 441 -11.24 16.96 -10.50
C THR A 441 -11.41 18.03 -11.57
N LEU A 442 -10.39 18.16 -12.39
CA LEU A 442 -10.31 19.06 -13.52
C LEU A 442 -10.22 18.26 -14.83
N LYS A 443 -10.03 18.95 -15.98
CA LYS A 443 -9.83 18.27 -17.28
C LYS A 443 -8.49 17.53 -17.33
N ASN A 444 -8.40 16.53 -18.22
CA ASN A 444 -7.18 15.77 -18.51
C ASN A 444 -6.60 15.06 -17.29
N ASP A 445 -7.45 14.49 -16.45
CA ASP A 445 -7.06 13.79 -15.20
C ASP A 445 -6.27 14.68 -14.23
N SER A 446 -6.47 16.00 -14.32
CA SER A 446 -5.90 16.97 -13.39
C SER A 446 -6.82 17.13 -12.17
N TYR A 447 -6.26 17.53 -11.04
CA TYR A 447 -7.04 17.76 -9.82
C TYR A 447 -6.39 18.77 -8.89
N VAL A 448 -7.20 19.28 -7.96
CA VAL A 448 -6.75 20.05 -6.79
C VAL A 448 -7.46 19.49 -5.56
N SER A 449 -6.70 19.16 -4.53
CA SER A 449 -7.19 18.60 -3.27
C SER A 449 -6.78 19.46 -2.08
N VAL A 450 -7.66 19.57 -1.10
CA VAL A 450 -7.37 20.15 0.22
C VAL A 450 -7.81 19.15 1.27
N MET A 451 -6.93 18.89 2.24
CA MET A 451 -7.13 17.89 3.27
C MET A 451 -6.78 18.43 4.64
N ASN A 452 -7.45 17.89 5.65
CA ASN A 452 -7.13 18.17 7.05
C ASN A 452 -7.32 16.92 7.89
N THR A 453 -6.34 16.61 8.75
CA THR A 453 -6.46 15.62 9.82
C THR A 453 -6.41 16.30 11.18
N SER A 454 -7.13 15.73 12.15
CA SER A 454 -7.16 16.24 13.53
C SER A 454 -7.28 15.07 14.50
N VAL A 455 -6.39 15.06 15.50
CA VAL A 455 -6.38 14.07 16.60
C VAL A 455 -6.58 14.82 17.89
N ILE A 456 -7.74 14.62 18.52
CA ILE A 456 -8.15 15.30 19.74
C ILE A 456 -8.15 14.30 20.88
N ARG A 457 -7.27 14.49 21.86
CA ARG A 457 -7.16 13.67 23.06
C ARG A 457 -7.90 14.32 24.21
N ALA A 458 -8.91 13.62 24.74
CA ALA A 458 -9.74 14.09 25.86
C ALA A 458 -9.10 13.61 27.17
N GLY A 459 -8.00 14.20 27.60
CA GLY A 459 -7.31 13.90 28.85
C GLY A 459 -7.29 15.09 29.79
N GLU A 460 -6.87 14.87 31.06
CA GLU A 460 -6.45 15.98 31.92
C GLU A 460 -5.26 16.68 31.26
N ASP A 461 -5.22 18.00 31.37
CA ASP A 461 -4.17 18.84 30.80
C ASP A 461 -2.78 18.42 31.33
N SER A 462 -2.13 17.50 30.62
CA SER A 462 -0.75 17.12 30.84
C SER A 462 0.08 17.46 29.60
N GLU A 463 1.39 17.67 29.81
CA GLU A 463 2.30 17.91 28.68
C GLU A 463 2.36 16.71 27.71
N ASP A 464 1.97 15.54 28.20
CA ASP A 464 2.01 14.27 27.47
C ASP A 464 0.86 14.13 26.47
N PHE A 465 -0.28 14.82 26.69
CA PHE A 465 -1.47 14.72 25.83
C PHE A 465 -1.77 16.05 25.17
N TYR A 466 -1.59 16.11 23.87
CA TYR A 466 -1.78 17.30 23.04
C TYR A 466 -2.80 17.03 21.93
N THR A 467 -3.36 18.07 21.35
CA THR A 467 -4.13 18.03 20.13
C THR A 467 -3.21 18.20 18.91
N ALA A 468 -3.28 17.29 17.95
CA ALA A 468 -2.54 17.38 16.70
C ALA A 468 -3.46 17.71 15.53
N ASN A 469 -2.96 18.53 14.60
CA ASN A 469 -3.66 18.87 13.36
C ASN A 469 -2.65 18.92 12.21
N VAL A 470 -3.06 18.40 11.01
CA VAL A 470 -2.29 18.56 9.78
C VAL A 470 -3.24 19.05 8.69
N SER A 471 -2.91 20.21 8.11
CA SER A 471 -3.61 20.74 6.93
C SER A 471 -2.71 20.57 5.71
N ALA A 472 -3.24 20.01 4.62
CA ALA A 472 -2.48 19.76 3.41
C ALA A 472 -3.23 20.17 2.15
N PHE A 473 -2.49 20.43 1.09
CA PHE A 473 -3.01 20.61 -0.26
C PHE A 473 -2.18 19.81 -1.26
N GLU A 474 -2.79 19.44 -2.36
CA GLU A 474 -2.14 18.76 -3.48
C GLU A 474 -2.80 19.20 -4.79
N ALA A 475 -2.02 19.41 -5.83
CA ALA A 475 -2.50 19.73 -7.15
C ALA A 475 -1.71 18.96 -8.22
N LEU A 476 -2.39 18.44 -9.22
CA LEU A 476 -1.82 17.79 -10.39
C LEU A 476 -2.41 18.42 -11.65
N VAL A 477 -1.57 18.78 -12.60
CA VAL A 477 -1.97 19.27 -13.91
C VAL A 477 -1.31 18.41 -15.00
N LYS A 478 -2.13 17.91 -15.95
CA LYS A 478 -1.66 17.18 -17.14
C LYS A 478 -2.02 17.94 -18.41
N THR A 479 -1.16 17.85 -19.41
CA THR A 479 -1.44 18.40 -20.75
C THR A 479 -2.56 17.61 -21.44
N SER A 480 -3.17 18.20 -22.48
CA SER A 480 -4.28 17.57 -23.21
C SER A 480 -3.89 16.29 -23.93
N ASP A 481 -2.63 16.16 -24.33
CA ASP A 481 -2.03 14.94 -24.90
C ASP A 481 -1.56 13.95 -23.83
N ARG A 482 -1.66 14.30 -22.53
CA ARG A 482 -1.20 13.51 -21.37
C ARG A 482 0.29 13.14 -21.38
N LEU A 483 1.08 13.82 -22.21
CA LEU A 483 2.52 13.59 -22.30
C LEU A 483 3.29 14.23 -21.15
N TRP A 484 2.80 15.34 -20.62
CA TRP A 484 3.46 16.11 -19.58
C TRP A 484 2.57 16.27 -18.35
N SER A 485 3.19 16.25 -17.19
CA SER A 485 2.52 16.53 -15.93
C SER A 485 3.35 17.45 -15.05
N ALA A 486 2.66 18.19 -14.20
CA ALA A 486 3.27 18.90 -13.10
C ALA A 486 2.39 18.76 -11.85
N SER A 487 3.00 18.49 -10.70
CA SER A 487 2.31 18.45 -9.42
C SER A 487 2.99 19.32 -8.39
N ALA A 488 2.21 19.81 -7.44
CA ALA A 488 2.70 20.53 -6.27
C ALA A 488 1.85 20.14 -5.06
N GLY A 489 2.51 19.99 -3.92
CA GLY A 489 1.87 19.66 -2.66
C GLY A 489 2.50 20.39 -1.50
N GLY A 490 1.78 20.44 -0.38
CA GLY A 490 2.31 20.98 0.84
C GLY A 490 1.44 20.65 2.03
N ALA A 491 2.05 20.61 3.21
CA ALA A 491 1.36 20.35 4.46
C ALA A 491 1.92 21.22 5.59
N LEU A 492 1.07 21.50 6.57
CA LEU A 492 1.39 22.21 7.81
C LEU A 492 0.95 21.33 8.98
N SER A 493 1.89 20.82 9.77
CA SER A 493 1.62 20.13 11.03
C SER A 493 1.58 21.12 12.19
N GLN A 494 0.66 20.89 13.13
CA GLN A 494 0.41 21.75 14.28
C GLN A 494 0.16 20.87 15.50
N LYS A 495 0.96 21.02 16.57
CA LYS A 495 0.74 20.36 17.86
C LYS A 495 0.43 21.40 18.92
N TYR A 496 -0.78 21.33 19.46
CA TYR A 496 -1.27 22.26 20.46
C TYR A 496 -1.12 21.67 21.85
N TYR A 497 -0.12 22.17 22.58
CA TYR A 497 0.14 21.83 23.98
C TYR A 497 -0.57 22.80 24.91
N THR A 498 -0.94 22.33 26.09
CA THR A 498 -1.60 23.20 27.09
C THR A 498 -0.63 24.15 27.76
N SER A 499 0.61 23.69 28.05
CA SER A 499 1.62 24.41 28.81
C SER A 499 2.84 24.86 28.01
N ALA A 500 2.94 24.45 26.73
CA ALA A 500 4.04 24.79 25.84
C ALA A 500 3.54 25.56 24.60
N PRO A 501 4.41 26.29 23.88
CA PRO A 501 4.07 26.89 22.59
C PRO A 501 3.65 25.85 21.56
N THR A 502 2.71 26.21 20.68
CA THR A 502 2.32 25.38 19.55
C THR A 502 3.53 25.05 18.67
N ALA A 503 3.80 23.76 18.46
CA ALA A 503 4.82 23.34 17.51
C ALA A 503 4.25 23.37 16.10
N LEU A 504 4.98 24.01 15.17
CA LEU A 504 4.60 24.17 13.77
C LEU A 504 5.66 23.54 12.88
N GLY A 505 5.27 22.71 11.95
CA GLY A 505 6.15 22.13 10.94
C GLY A 505 5.54 22.22 9.54
N HIS A 506 6.35 22.24 8.49
CA HIS A 506 5.87 22.35 7.12
C HIS A 506 6.58 21.40 6.17
N PHE A 507 5.84 20.99 5.14
CA PHE A 507 6.27 20.14 4.05
C PHE A 507 5.87 20.78 2.73
N MET A 508 6.72 20.66 1.70
CA MET A 508 6.43 21.09 0.34
C MET A 508 7.04 20.10 -0.64
N THR A 509 6.31 19.83 -1.73
CA THR A 509 6.79 19.02 -2.85
C THR A 509 6.43 19.67 -4.17
N PHE A 510 7.27 19.44 -5.16
CA PHE A 510 7.01 19.83 -6.55
C PHE A 510 7.60 18.76 -7.47
N ASN A 511 6.84 18.35 -8.47
CA ASN A 511 7.26 17.42 -9.49
C ASN A 511 6.86 17.98 -10.87
N ALA A 512 7.71 17.82 -11.88
CA ALA A 512 7.37 18.16 -13.26
C ALA A 512 8.17 17.33 -14.25
N GLY A 513 7.47 16.75 -15.22
CA GLY A 513 8.15 15.91 -16.20
C GLY A 513 7.31 15.49 -17.38
N LYS A 514 7.97 14.78 -18.29
CA LYS A 514 7.36 14.08 -19.42
C LYS A 514 7.05 12.65 -18.98
N THR A 515 5.79 12.38 -18.70
CA THR A 515 5.31 11.11 -18.13
C THR A 515 4.79 10.11 -19.18
N GLY A 516 4.60 10.55 -20.44
CA GLY A 516 4.10 9.71 -21.52
C GLY A 516 5.13 9.42 -22.62
N GLY A 517 4.89 8.35 -23.42
CA GLY A 517 5.73 7.93 -24.53
C GLY A 517 6.93 7.07 -24.13
N LYS A 518 7.85 6.84 -25.07
CA LYS A 518 9.02 5.97 -24.85
C LYS A 518 10.10 6.63 -24.00
N PHE A 519 10.39 7.91 -24.25
CA PHE A 519 11.32 8.69 -23.45
C PHE A 519 10.54 9.48 -22.40
N ARG A 520 10.94 9.32 -21.15
CA ARG A 520 10.37 10.00 -19.99
C ARG A 520 11.45 10.76 -19.26
N THR A 521 11.08 11.80 -18.55
CA THR A 521 11.99 12.54 -17.66
C THR A 521 11.16 13.22 -16.61
N ASP A 522 11.71 13.31 -15.42
CA ASP A 522 11.03 13.83 -14.26
C ASP A 522 11.99 14.58 -13.36
N TYR A 523 11.55 15.70 -12.81
CA TYR A 523 12.27 16.44 -11.79
C TYR A 523 11.41 16.49 -10.54
N ASN A 524 11.98 16.05 -9.42
CA ASN A 524 11.34 16.07 -8.12
C ASN A 524 12.09 17.01 -7.18
N PHE A 525 11.31 17.76 -6.43
CA PHE A 525 11.76 18.60 -5.33
C PHE A 525 10.92 18.33 -4.10
N MET A 526 11.57 18.14 -2.95
CA MET A 526 10.94 17.96 -1.65
C MET A 526 11.63 18.83 -0.61
N LEU A 527 10.84 19.39 0.32
CA LEU A 527 11.33 20.15 1.46
C LEU A 527 10.48 19.80 2.68
N MET A 528 11.13 19.35 3.74
CA MET A 528 10.54 19.13 5.06
C MET A 528 11.29 19.90 6.12
N SER A 529 10.57 20.67 6.95
CA SER A 529 11.20 21.32 8.11
C SER A 529 11.56 20.29 9.18
N ASP A 530 12.50 20.67 10.04
CA ASP A 530 12.93 19.91 11.22
C ASP A 530 11.82 19.67 12.27
N THR A 531 10.74 20.41 12.16
CA THR A 531 9.58 20.36 13.06
C THR A 531 8.33 19.73 12.40
N TYR A 532 8.40 19.34 11.12
CA TYR A 532 7.26 18.71 10.47
C TYR A 532 7.03 17.30 11.05
N ASP A 533 5.82 17.07 11.57
CA ASP A 533 5.46 15.80 12.19
C ASP A 533 3.95 15.51 12.00
N PRO A 534 3.58 14.65 11.05
CA PRO A 534 2.21 14.20 10.83
C PRO A 534 1.87 12.91 11.59
N ASN A 535 2.76 12.34 12.42
CA ASN A 535 2.71 10.97 12.92
C ASN A 535 1.56 10.66 13.88
N ASP A 536 0.79 11.65 14.33
CA ASP A 536 -0.41 11.40 15.14
C ASP A 536 -1.52 10.67 14.34
N MET A 537 -1.62 10.92 13.03
CA MET A 537 -2.57 10.23 12.15
C MET A 537 -1.94 9.82 10.80
N GLY A 538 -0.74 10.31 10.47
CA GLY A 538 0.06 9.96 9.30
C GLY A 538 1.22 9.03 9.65
N TYR A 539 2.10 8.85 8.68
CA TYR A 539 3.38 8.16 8.86
C TYR A 539 4.50 8.92 8.17
N LEU A 540 5.48 9.32 8.94
CA LEU A 540 6.71 9.94 8.45
C LEU A 540 7.89 9.25 9.11
N ARG A 541 8.81 8.73 8.31
CA ARG A 541 10.01 8.04 8.79
C ARG A 541 11.03 9.02 9.38
N ARG A 542 11.26 10.15 8.70
CA ARG A 542 12.17 11.22 9.11
C ARG A 542 11.71 12.56 8.54
N ASN A 543 12.06 13.63 9.20
CA ASN A 543 11.86 15.01 8.74
C ASN A 543 13.20 15.70 8.48
N ASN A 544 13.22 17.03 8.46
CA ASN A 544 14.43 17.85 8.34
C ASN A 544 15.23 17.58 7.05
N GLU A 545 14.55 17.62 5.89
CA GLU A 545 15.16 17.21 4.62
C GLU A 545 14.82 18.18 3.49
N ILE A 546 15.77 18.39 2.58
CA ILE A 546 15.54 18.95 1.25
C ILE A 546 16.16 18.00 0.26
N SER A 547 15.35 17.53 -0.69
CA SER A 547 15.74 16.60 -1.73
C SER A 547 15.49 17.17 -3.11
N HIS A 548 16.40 16.88 -4.02
CA HIS A 548 16.29 17.12 -5.45
C HIS A 548 16.60 15.83 -6.19
N SER A 549 15.75 15.39 -7.10
CA SER A 549 16.09 14.30 -8.03
C SER A 549 15.67 14.58 -9.45
N VAL A 550 16.38 13.96 -10.38
CA VAL A 550 16.08 13.98 -11.82
C VAL A 550 16.15 12.56 -12.35
N ASP A 551 15.05 12.11 -12.92
CA ASP A 551 14.95 10.81 -13.59
C ASP A 551 14.96 10.96 -15.12
N PHE A 552 15.64 10.05 -15.80
CA PHE A 552 15.64 9.89 -17.25
C PHE A 552 15.32 8.45 -17.60
N GLY A 553 14.16 8.21 -18.19
CA GLY A 553 13.67 6.87 -18.52
C GLY A 553 13.53 6.63 -20.02
N TYR A 554 13.75 5.36 -20.43
CA TYR A 554 13.44 4.89 -21.78
C TYR A 554 12.73 3.54 -21.73
N ASN A 555 11.53 3.48 -22.34
CA ASN A 555 10.68 2.31 -22.34
C ASN A 555 10.46 1.78 -23.77
N THR A 556 10.47 0.45 -23.94
CA THR A 556 9.98 -0.19 -25.16
C THR A 556 8.72 -0.98 -24.84
N TYR A 557 7.70 -0.81 -25.66
CA TYR A 557 6.39 -1.45 -25.42
C TYR A 557 6.08 -2.57 -26.43
N GLU A 558 6.77 -2.58 -27.57
CA GLU A 558 6.59 -3.57 -28.61
C GLU A 558 7.74 -4.58 -28.59
N PRO A 559 7.44 -5.86 -28.85
CA PRO A 559 8.46 -6.91 -28.87
C PRO A 559 9.54 -6.68 -29.93
N PHE A 560 10.78 -7.00 -29.57
CA PHE A 560 11.92 -7.02 -30.48
C PHE A 560 12.86 -8.19 -30.13
N GLY A 561 13.21 -9.02 -31.13
CA GLY A 561 13.99 -10.24 -30.92
C GLY A 561 13.29 -11.17 -29.90
N ASN A 562 13.97 -11.53 -28.83
CA ASN A 562 13.44 -12.38 -27.74
C ASN A 562 12.92 -11.56 -26.53
N ILE A 563 12.87 -10.24 -26.66
CA ILE A 563 12.44 -9.32 -25.61
C ILE A 563 11.03 -8.81 -25.93
N MET A 564 10.12 -8.92 -24.95
CA MET A 564 8.75 -8.42 -25.07
C MET A 564 8.67 -6.92 -24.79
N SER A 565 9.33 -6.46 -23.74
CA SER A 565 9.37 -5.05 -23.36
C SER A 565 10.58 -4.75 -22.47
N THR A 566 11.01 -3.49 -22.44
CA THR A 566 12.03 -3.01 -21.52
C THR A 566 11.60 -1.71 -20.85
N ARG A 567 12.05 -1.50 -19.63
CA ARG A 567 12.05 -0.22 -18.92
C ARG A 567 13.44 0.02 -18.40
N THR A 568 14.00 1.19 -18.67
CA THR A 568 15.30 1.59 -18.13
C THR A 568 15.21 3.02 -17.63
N SER A 569 15.85 3.33 -16.51
CA SER A 569 15.97 4.70 -16.00
C SER A 569 17.31 4.94 -15.33
N VAL A 570 17.65 6.21 -15.25
CA VAL A 570 18.76 6.75 -14.47
C VAL A 570 18.19 7.84 -13.61
N ASP A 571 18.30 7.68 -12.30
CA ASP A 571 17.97 8.71 -11.30
C ASP A 571 19.25 9.30 -10.73
N ILE A 572 19.24 10.60 -10.52
CA ILE A 572 20.32 11.35 -9.87
C ILE A 572 19.69 12.18 -8.77
N SER A 573 20.10 11.93 -7.52
CA SER A 573 19.58 12.63 -6.35
C SER A 573 20.66 13.42 -5.60
N TYR A 574 20.21 14.46 -4.90
CA TYR A 574 21.00 15.26 -3.99
C TYR A 574 20.14 15.68 -2.79
N ASP A 575 20.61 15.35 -1.60
CA ASP A 575 19.89 15.56 -0.36
C ASP A 575 20.71 16.38 0.62
N GLN A 576 20.00 17.18 1.44
CA GLN A 576 20.59 17.97 2.51
C GLN A 576 19.58 18.16 3.64
N LEU A 577 20.05 18.42 4.85
CA LEU A 577 19.18 18.86 5.94
C LEU A 577 18.51 20.20 5.61
N TYR A 578 17.27 20.38 6.08
CA TYR A 578 16.60 21.67 6.09
C TYR A 578 17.27 22.62 7.11
N MET A 579 17.62 22.13 8.30
CA MET A 579 18.26 22.87 9.38
C MET A 579 19.19 21.96 10.22
N PRO A 580 20.49 22.32 10.34
CA PRO A 580 21.22 23.32 9.57
C PRO A 580 21.30 22.91 8.11
N ARG A 581 21.58 23.84 7.20
CA ARG A 581 21.79 23.50 5.78
C ARG A 581 23.11 22.73 5.61
N ALA A 582 23.03 21.39 5.69
CA ALA A 582 24.17 20.49 5.61
C ALA A 582 23.89 19.37 4.61
N PHE A 583 24.92 18.93 3.90
CA PHE A 583 24.88 17.79 3.00
C PHE A 583 24.46 16.52 3.77
N THR A 584 23.64 15.68 3.17
CA THR A 584 23.33 14.35 3.70
C THR A 584 23.72 13.26 2.73
N SER A 585 23.29 13.33 1.46
CA SER A 585 23.63 12.33 0.47
C SER A 585 23.59 12.85 -0.95
N ALA A 586 24.21 12.13 -1.87
CA ALA A 586 23.97 12.22 -3.29
C ALA A 586 24.14 10.84 -3.91
N SER A 587 23.21 10.44 -4.76
CA SER A 587 23.23 9.13 -5.37
C SER A 587 23.01 9.17 -6.88
N ILE A 588 23.46 8.12 -7.52
CA ILE A 588 23.18 7.81 -8.91
C ILE A 588 22.65 6.38 -8.93
N GLU A 589 21.41 6.21 -9.41
CA GLU A 589 20.78 4.92 -9.56
C GLU A 589 20.49 4.60 -11.02
N LEU A 590 20.78 3.39 -11.44
CA LEU A 590 20.46 2.87 -12.76
C LEU A 590 19.52 1.67 -12.58
N ASP A 591 18.32 1.80 -13.12
CA ASP A 591 17.31 0.76 -13.12
C ASP A 591 17.12 0.19 -14.51
N GLY A 592 17.02 -1.13 -14.61
CA GLY A 592 16.71 -1.83 -15.83
C GLY A 592 15.73 -2.96 -15.56
N MET A 593 14.63 -3.03 -16.31
CA MET A 593 13.71 -4.16 -16.30
C MET A 593 13.51 -4.65 -17.72
N LEU A 594 13.50 -5.96 -17.89
CA LEU A 594 13.19 -6.60 -19.17
C LEU A 594 12.24 -7.78 -18.94
N ILE A 595 11.32 -7.96 -19.89
CA ILE A 595 10.43 -9.12 -19.95
C ILE A 595 10.74 -9.85 -21.25
N LEU A 596 11.01 -11.14 -21.16
CA LEU A 596 11.30 -11.98 -22.31
C LEU A 596 10.02 -12.56 -22.94
N MET A 597 10.09 -13.00 -24.19
CA MET A 597 8.95 -13.65 -24.89
C MET A 597 8.50 -14.97 -24.24
N ASN A 598 9.34 -15.60 -23.43
CA ASN A 598 8.96 -16.75 -22.61
C ASN A 598 8.40 -16.36 -21.24
N TYR A 599 8.14 -15.05 -21.02
CA TYR A 599 7.58 -14.47 -19.79
C TYR A 599 8.47 -14.58 -18.54
N TRP A 600 9.76 -14.78 -18.73
CA TRP A 600 10.71 -14.53 -17.66
C TRP A 600 10.92 -13.03 -17.55
N SER A 601 10.95 -12.51 -16.36
CA SER A 601 11.31 -11.11 -16.11
C SER A 601 12.60 -11.01 -15.30
N PHE A 602 13.33 -9.92 -15.54
CA PHE A 602 14.53 -9.58 -14.80
C PHE A 602 14.54 -8.08 -14.53
N SER A 603 14.93 -7.72 -13.32
CA SER A 603 15.21 -6.34 -12.95
C SER A 603 16.62 -6.23 -12.38
N LEU A 604 17.37 -5.24 -12.81
CA LEU A 604 18.68 -4.88 -12.31
C LEU A 604 18.62 -3.45 -11.79
N ASN A 605 19.00 -3.25 -10.54
CA ASN A 605 19.25 -1.93 -9.96
C ASN A 605 20.72 -1.83 -9.57
N LEU A 606 21.35 -0.72 -9.94
CA LEU A 606 22.73 -0.39 -9.56
C LEU A 606 22.71 0.98 -8.90
N GLY A 607 23.09 1.04 -7.62
CA GLY A 607 23.18 2.24 -6.82
C GLY A 607 24.62 2.65 -6.53
N PHE A 608 24.90 3.95 -6.53
CA PHE A 608 26.21 4.49 -6.22
C PHE A 608 26.09 5.80 -5.44
N THR A 609 26.74 5.88 -4.27
CA THR A 609 26.86 7.07 -3.44
C THR A 609 28.32 7.57 -3.46
N PRO A 610 28.69 8.41 -4.44
CA PRO A 610 30.12 8.72 -4.72
C PRO A 610 30.83 9.49 -3.61
N TRP A 611 30.10 10.25 -2.81
CA TRP A 611 30.65 11.04 -1.71
C TRP A 611 30.33 10.49 -0.33
N GLY A 612 29.73 9.27 -0.26
CA GLY A 612 29.19 8.74 0.98
C GLY A 612 27.94 9.50 1.44
N GLU A 613 27.62 9.34 2.70
CA GLU A 613 26.44 9.94 3.32
C GLU A 613 26.81 10.52 4.69
N ASP A 614 26.33 11.70 5.01
CA ASP A 614 26.39 12.27 6.35
C ASP A 614 25.07 11.94 7.06
N ASP A 615 25.07 10.83 7.82
CA ASP A 615 23.88 10.34 8.51
C ASP A 615 23.71 10.99 9.86
N TYR A 616 22.81 11.96 9.94
CA TYR A 616 22.46 12.70 11.16
C TYR A 616 21.45 11.97 12.06
N PHE A 617 20.83 10.90 11.57
CA PHE A 617 19.79 10.18 12.29
C PHE A 617 20.33 8.99 13.10
N GLU A 618 21.33 8.29 12.58
CA GLU A 618 21.92 7.14 13.29
C GLU A 618 22.53 7.52 14.66
N PRO A 619 23.15 8.69 14.87
CA PRO A 619 23.61 9.10 16.18
C PRO A 619 22.51 9.34 17.22
N ARG A 620 21.25 9.43 16.80
CA ARG A 620 20.04 9.63 17.63
C ARG A 620 20.04 10.91 18.45
N THR A 621 20.77 11.94 18.01
CA THR A 621 20.77 13.26 18.63
C THR A 621 19.53 14.05 18.21
N ARG A 622 18.81 14.62 19.20
CA ARG A 622 17.55 15.36 18.92
C ARG A 622 17.78 16.66 18.14
N ASP A 623 18.94 17.29 18.31
CA ASP A 623 19.30 18.58 17.72
C ASP A 623 20.08 18.47 16.39
N MET A 624 20.27 17.23 15.87
CA MET A 624 21.04 16.95 14.66
C MET A 624 22.46 17.56 14.70
N SER A 625 23.06 17.68 15.89
CA SER A 625 24.39 18.26 16.08
C SER A 625 25.53 17.32 15.69
N MET A 626 25.27 16.02 15.64
CA MET A 626 26.23 14.98 15.30
C MET A 626 25.76 14.17 14.09
N TYR A 627 26.71 13.74 13.30
CA TYR A 627 26.44 12.83 12.19
C TYR A 627 27.53 11.76 12.10
N TYR A 628 27.16 10.62 11.53
CA TYR A 628 28.11 9.58 11.16
C TYR A 628 28.37 9.64 9.65
N HIS A 629 29.63 9.86 9.28
CA HIS A 629 30.02 9.86 7.88
C HIS A 629 30.13 8.42 7.36
N ARG A 630 29.10 7.96 6.62
CA ARG A 630 29.12 6.68 5.91
C ARG A 630 29.99 6.80 4.68
N PRO A 631 30.90 5.88 4.43
CA PRO A 631 31.80 5.95 3.27
C PRO A 631 31.04 5.78 1.96
N PRO A 632 31.66 6.20 0.82
CA PRO A 632 31.12 5.91 -0.50
C PRO A 632 30.78 4.42 -0.65
N ALA A 633 29.66 4.11 -1.32
CA ALA A 633 29.18 2.73 -1.44
C ALA A 633 28.63 2.44 -2.84
N PHE A 634 28.65 1.17 -3.18
CA PHE A 634 28.03 0.60 -4.37
C PHE A 634 27.07 -0.49 -3.95
N GLU A 635 25.90 -0.50 -4.59
CA GLU A 635 24.87 -1.53 -4.43
C GLU A 635 24.50 -2.11 -5.79
N ALA A 636 24.28 -3.41 -5.85
CA ALA A 636 23.75 -4.08 -7.03
C ALA A 636 22.66 -5.05 -6.60
N ARG A 637 21.46 -4.89 -7.13
CA ARG A 637 20.32 -5.76 -6.88
C ARG A 637 19.83 -6.37 -8.19
N LEU A 638 19.70 -7.69 -8.21
CA LEU A 638 19.15 -8.46 -9.31
C LEU A 638 17.93 -9.23 -8.82
N ARG A 639 16.78 -9.00 -9.45
CA ARG A 639 15.58 -9.78 -9.24
C ARG A 639 15.18 -10.47 -10.54
N GLY A 640 14.61 -11.66 -10.43
CA GLY A 640 14.05 -12.35 -11.58
C GLY A 640 12.95 -13.31 -11.19
N ASP A 641 12.06 -13.55 -12.14
CA ASP A 641 10.98 -14.51 -12.01
C ASP A 641 10.76 -15.29 -13.31
N THR A 642 10.29 -16.51 -13.16
CA THR A 642 9.98 -17.40 -14.26
C THR A 642 8.51 -17.27 -14.70
N ASP A 643 8.05 -18.09 -15.63
CA ASP A 643 6.67 -18.08 -16.09
C ASP A 643 5.70 -18.67 -15.03
N LYS A 644 4.87 -17.83 -14.41
CA LYS A 644 3.84 -18.19 -13.41
C LYS A 644 2.81 -19.22 -13.93
N SER A 645 2.68 -19.45 -15.24
CA SER A 645 1.75 -20.46 -15.78
C SER A 645 2.26 -21.89 -15.62
N LYS A 646 3.51 -22.07 -15.22
CA LYS A 646 4.10 -23.39 -15.04
C LYS A 646 3.76 -23.96 -13.68
N ARG A 647 3.85 -25.30 -13.57
CA ARG A 647 3.64 -25.97 -12.27
C ARG A 647 4.66 -25.56 -11.20
N LEU A 648 5.87 -25.24 -11.65
CA LEU A 648 6.92 -24.67 -10.82
C LEU A 648 7.20 -23.25 -11.30
N TYR A 649 6.97 -22.30 -10.47
CA TYR A 649 7.32 -20.90 -10.61
C TYR A 649 8.45 -20.61 -9.62
N LEU A 650 9.44 -19.85 -10.05
CA LEU A 650 10.57 -19.46 -9.23
C LEU A 650 10.68 -17.95 -9.25
N GLU A 651 10.72 -17.36 -8.09
CA GLU A 651 11.15 -15.98 -7.88
C GLU A 651 12.47 -15.99 -7.13
N PHE A 652 13.41 -15.15 -7.55
CA PHE A 652 14.69 -14.99 -6.88
C PHE A 652 15.09 -13.52 -6.82
N ASN A 653 15.77 -13.17 -5.75
CA ASN A 653 16.38 -11.87 -5.56
C ASN A 653 17.79 -12.07 -5.04
N GLY A 654 18.71 -11.22 -5.47
CA GLY A 654 20.08 -11.16 -4.97
C GLY A 654 20.53 -9.72 -4.91
N GLU A 655 21.19 -9.36 -3.83
CA GLU A 655 21.73 -8.02 -3.60
C GLU A 655 23.16 -8.14 -3.06
N TYR A 656 23.98 -7.23 -3.47
CA TYR A 656 25.33 -7.07 -2.97
C TYR A 656 25.62 -5.60 -2.74
N MET A 657 26.13 -5.27 -1.55
CA MET A 657 26.56 -3.95 -1.16
C MET A 657 28.02 -3.96 -0.73
N LYS A 658 28.77 -2.93 -1.09
CA LYS A 658 30.13 -2.70 -0.63
C LYS A 658 30.39 -1.22 -0.40
N ALA A 659 30.86 -0.89 0.79
CA ALA A 659 31.38 0.43 1.10
C ALA A 659 32.92 0.45 0.98
N TRP A 660 33.46 1.58 0.54
CA TRP A 660 34.91 1.80 0.50
C TRP A 660 35.38 2.44 1.81
N SER A 661 35.48 1.60 2.84
CA SER A 661 35.89 2.01 4.19
C SER A 661 37.08 1.19 4.67
N ASP A 662 37.81 1.73 5.65
CA ASP A 662 38.89 1.01 6.36
C ASP A 662 38.34 -0.14 7.22
N TYR A 663 37.05 -0.12 7.54
CA TYR A 663 36.35 -1.17 8.31
C TYR A 663 36.00 -2.41 7.44
N GLY A 664 36.03 -2.28 6.10
CA GLY A 664 35.72 -3.36 5.18
C GLY A 664 34.25 -3.76 5.16
N GLN A 665 33.37 -2.79 5.33
CA GLN A 665 31.90 -2.98 5.32
C GLN A 665 31.43 -3.52 3.97
N HIS A 666 30.71 -4.63 3.98
CA HIS A 666 30.07 -5.21 2.81
C HIS A 666 28.91 -6.10 3.23
N GLY A 667 27.99 -6.34 2.35
CA GLY A 667 26.83 -7.17 2.61
C GLY A 667 26.34 -7.88 1.37
N TYR A 668 25.56 -8.93 1.59
CA TYR A 668 24.77 -9.55 0.56
C TYR A 668 23.43 -10.04 1.12
N SER A 669 22.43 -9.99 0.31
CA SER A 669 21.18 -10.67 0.55
C SER A 669 20.79 -11.53 -0.65
N TRP A 670 20.06 -12.61 -0.41
CA TRP A 670 19.41 -13.37 -1.45
C TRP A 670 18.14 -14.00 -0.93
N SER A 671 17.14 -14.12 -1.80
CA SER A 671 15.94 -14.91 -1.54
C SER A 671 15.63 -15.82 -2.72
N LEU A 672 15.01 -16.94 -2.42
CA LEU A 672 14.49 -17.89 -3.39
C LEU A 672 13.11 -18.34 -2.94
N GLN A 673 12.14 -18.18 -3.82
CA GLN A 673 10.74 -18.56 -3.56
C GLN A 673 10.23 -19.47 -4.69
N PRO A 674 10.36 -20.80 -4.58
CA PRO A 674 9.65 -21.75 -5.42
C PRO A 674 8.17 -21.82 -5.01
N GLU A 675 7.29 -21.59 -5.96
CA GLU A 675 5.86 -21.87 -5.86
C GLU A 675 5.56 -23.14 -6.67
N PHE A 676 4.90 -24.12 -6.06
CA PHE A 676 4.55 -25.38 -6.69
C PHE A 676 3.03 -25.59 -6.70
N LYS A 677 2.47 -25.69 -7.92
CA LYS A 677 1.07 -25.97 -8.16
C LYS A 677 0.88 -27.49 -8.31
N ALA A 678 0.63 -28.15 -7.19
CA ALA A 678 0.51 -29.61 -7.13
C ALA A 678 -0.76 -30.10 -7.88
N SER A 679 -1.85 -29.32 -7.84
CA SER A 679 -3.09 -29.58 -8.54
C SER A 679 -3.85 -28.27 -8.82
N ARG A 680 -5.02 -28.33 -9.47
CA ARG A 680 -5.91 -27.18 -9.64
C ARG A 680 -6.48 -26.63 -8.32
N ARG A 681 -6.32 -27.36 -7.21
CA ARG A 681 -6.90 -27.02 -5.89
C ARG A 681 -5.86 -26.84 -4.80
N PHE A 682 -4.62 -27.21 -5.04
CA PHE A 682 -3.58 -27.18 -4.04
C PHE A 682 -2.30 -26.61 -4.61
N SER A 683 -1.88 -25.50 -4.03
CA SER A 683 -0.59 -24.85 -4.24
C SER A 683 0.10 -24.64 -2.92
N PHE A 684 1.43 -24.59 -2.96
CA PHE A 684 2.24 -24.14 -1.85
C PHE A 684 3.49 -23.45 -2.37
N ASP A 685 3.99 -22.52 -1.60
CA ASP A 685 5.25 -21.82 -1.81
C ASP A 685 6.12 -21.93 -0.57
N TYR A 686 7.42 -21.88 -0.77
CA TYR A 686 8.39 -21.80 0.29
C TYR A 686 9.40 -20.72 -0.04
N GLU A 687 9.48 -19.70 0.78
CA GLU A 687 10.47 -18.65 0.66
C GLU A 687 11.57 -18.88 1.69
N ILE A 688 12.82 -18.82 1.23
CA ILE A 688 13.99 -18.64 2.07
C ILE A 688 14.68 -17.34 1.70
N ALA A 689 14.89 -16.47 2.68
CA ALA A 689 15.64 -15.23 2.52
C ALA A 689 16.78 -15.20 3.53
N VAL A 690 17.96 -14.82 3.05
CA VAL A 690 19.18 -14.70 3.86
C VAL A 690 19.79 -13.33 3.58
N GLU A 691 20.04 -12.58 4.64
CA GLU A 691 20.76 -11.31 4.59
C GLU A 691 21.97 -11.39 5.52
N LYS A 692 23.11 -10.91 5.06
CA LYS A 692 24.34 -10.80 5.86
C LYS A 692 25.02 -9.47 5.61
N MET A 693 25.25 -8.75 6.69
CA MET A 693 26.08 -7.55 6.73
C MET A 693 27.33 -7.86 7.54
N PHE A 694 28.49 -7.61 6.96
CA PHE A 694 29.78 -7.80 7.60
C PHE A 694 30.41 -6.47 7.94
N ASN A 695 30.96 -6.39 9.16
CA ASN A 695 31.61 -5.19 9.68
C ASN A 695 30.68 -3.96 9.62
N ASP A 696 29.37 -4.18 9.82
CA ASP A 696 28.42 -3.07 9.94
C ASP A 696 28.78 -2.21 11.14
N ILE A 697 28.68 -0.91 10.97
CA ILE A 697 28.92 0.07 12.02
C ILE A 697 27.59 0.72 12.39
N GLY A 698 27.15 0.48 13.60
CA GLY A 698 25.85 0.99 14.06
C GLY A 698 25.93 1.56 15.47
N PHE A 699 24.90 2.37 15.79
CA PHE A 699 24.73 2.96 17.12
C PHE A 699 24.61 1.88 18.20
N VAL A 700 25.24 2.11 19.35
CA VAL A 700 25.16 1.26 20.55
C VAL A 700 24.46 2.04 21.68
N GLU A 701 25.08 3.12 22.14
CA GLU A 701 24.59 3.90 23.26
C GLU A 701 25.03 5.38 23.17
N ALA A 702 24.39 6.22 23.93
CA ALA A 702 24.80 7.60 24.13
C ALA A 702 24.98 7.87 25.62
N ASP A 703 26.22 8.18 26.04
CA ASP A 703 26.59 8.54 27.41
C ASP A 703 26.92 10.03 27.51
N PRO A 704 26.40 10.77 28.51
CA PRO A 704 26.67 12.19 28.68
C PRO A 704 28.15 12.55 28.89
N VAL A 705 28.98 11.61 29.35
CA VAL A 705 30.40 11.82 29.66
C VAL A 705 31.29 11.24 28.56
N GLU A 706 30.98 10.05 28.06
CA GLU A 706 31.82 9.32 27.14
C GLU A 706 31.41 9.52 25.65
N GLY A 707 30.29 10.19 25.43
CA GLY A 707 29.79 10.50 24.09
C GLY A 707 28.97 9.39 23.45
N ILE A 708 28.83 9.43 22.10
CA ILE A 708 28.05 8.48 21.34
C ILE A 708 28.93 7.35 20.90
N THR A 709 28.55 6.12 21.23
CA THR A 709 29.26 4.89 20.94
C THR A 709 28.67 4.18 19.73
N PHE A 710 29.54 3.81 18.80
CA PHE A 710 29.24 2.94 17.67
C PHE A 710 30.00 1.60 17.87
N GLY A 711 29.38 0.52 17.45
CA GLY A 711 29.98 -0.81 17.51
C GLY A 711 30.07 -1.45 16.12
N LYS A 712 31.14 -2.22 15.94
CA LYS A 712 31.33 -3.04 14.74
C LYS A 712 30.70 -4.43 14.97
N ARG A 713 29.77 -4.79 14.09
CA ARG A 713 28.99 -6.01 14.22
C ARG A 713 28.81 -6.74 12.88
N ASN A 714 28.50 -8.03 12.96
CA ASN A 714 28.01 -8.79 11.84
C ASN A 714 26.53 -9.08 12.04
N VAL A 715 25.69 -8.61 11.14
CA VAL A 715 24.24 -8.88 11.20
C VAL A 715 23.93 -10.03 10.26
N THR A 716 23.18 -11.02 10.75
CA THR A 716 22.71 -12.15 9.92
C THR A 716 21.23 -12.32 10.18
N THR A 717 20.44 -12.24 9.12
CA THR A 717 18.99 -12.48 9.16
C THR A 717 18.65 -13.64 8.24
N VAL A 718 17.86 -14.59 8.76
CA VAL A 718 17.31 -15.72 7.99
C VAL A 718 15.80 -15.75 8.18
N THR A 719 15.07 -15.66 7.10
CA THR A 719 13.61 -15.79 7.09
C THR A 719 13.23 -17.03 6.29
N ASN A 720 12.35 -17.85 6.86
CA ASN A 720 11.72 -18.98 6.19
C ASN A 720 10.22 -18.78 6.24
N THR A 721 9.55 -18.80 5.10
CA THR A 721 8.09 -18.69 5.03
C THR A 721 7.55 -19.86 4.20
N LEU A 722 6.68 -20.65 4.78
CA LEU A 722 5.91 -21.69 4.09
C LEU A 722 4.46 -21.26 4.02
N SER A 723 3.94 -21.12 2.82
CA SER A 723 2.52 -20.84 2.61
C SER A 723 1.89 -21.95 1.77
N GLY A 724 0.60 -22.17 1.95
CA GLY A 724 -0.15 -23.12 1.15
C GLY A 724 -1.64 -22.87 1.20
N ALA A 725 -2.31 -23.18 0.11
CA ALA A 725 -3.75 -23.04 -0.01
C ALA A 725 -4.37 -24.33 -0.57
N PHE A 726 -5.45 -24.77 0.08
CA PHE A 726 -6.29 -25.85 -0.42
C PHE A 726 -7.69 -25.32 -0.68
N ILE A 727 -8.09 -25.31 -1.96
CA ILE A 727 -9.35 -24.74 -2.42
C ILE A 727 -10.37 -25.88 -2.58
N PHE A 728 -11.36 -25.95 -1.72
CA PHE A 728 -12.46 -26.92 -1.82
C PHE A 728 -13.44 -26.51 -2.95
N SER A 729 -13.77 -25.21 -3.01
CA SER A 729 -14.58 -24.56 -4.03
C SER A 729 -14.24 -23.06 -4.06
N SER A 730 -14.79 -22.28 -4.99
CA SER A 730 -14.68 -20.83 -5.02
C SER A 730 -15.11 -20.14 -3.70
N ASP A 731 -15.96 -20.80 -2.92
CA ASP A 731 -16.58 -20.29 -1.69
C ASP A 731 -16.00 -20.91 -0.41
N SER A 732 -15.09 -21.89 -0.51
CA SER A 732 -14.55 -22.59 0.66
C SER A 732 -13.09 -22.97 0.45
N TYR A 733 -12.21 -22.53 1.35
CA TYR A 733 -10.78 -22.77 1.26
C TYR A 733 -10.11 -22.78 2.63
N LEU A 734 -8.94 -23.40 2.67
CA LEU A 734 -8.05 -23.48 3.83
C LEU A 734 -6.68 -22.91 3.42
N THR A 735 -6.18 -21.94 4.15
CA THR A 735 -4.83 -21.42 4.00
C THR A 735 -3.99 -21.72 5.21
N LEU A 736 -2.71 -21.93 5.01
CA LEU A 736 -1.70 -22.10 6.04
C LEU A 736 -0.52 -21.19 5.70
N ARG A 737 -0.04 -20.43 6.68
CA ARG A 737 1.21 -19.69 6.59
C ARG A 737 2.03 -19.93 7.85
N GLY A 738 3.27 -20.35 7.71
CA GLY A 738 4.24 -20.47 8.79
C GLY A 738 5.46 -19.63 8.46
N ARG A 739 5.82 -18.67 9.31
CA ARG A 739 6.99 -17.81 9.15
C ARG A 739 7.91 -17.95 10.35
N HIS A 740 9.15 -18.32 10.08
CA HIS A 740 10.25 -18.31 11.04
C HIS A 740 11.24 -17.21 10.63
N TYR A 741 11.45 -16.27 11.53
CA TYR A 741 12.41 -15.17 11.39
C TYR A 741 13.48 -15.32 12.47
N TRP A 742 14.74 -15.33 12.09
CA TRP A 742 15.88 -15.31 12.97
C TRP A 742 16.84 -14.22 12.55
N SER A 743 17.13 -13.30 13.45
CA SER A 743 18.11 -12.25 13.22
C SER A 743 19.05 -12.14 14.40
N LYS A 744 20.34 -11.97 14.11
CA LYS A 744 21.36 -11.76 15.14
C LYS A 744 22.30 -10.64 14.73
N ALA A 745 22.69 -9.85 15.71
CA ALA A 745 23.77 -8.88 15.63
C ALA A 745 24.89 -9.32 16.57
N ASP A 746 26.03 -9.75 15.99
CA ASP A 746 27.21 -10.33 16.68
C ASP A 746 28.30 -9.26 16.66
N TYR A 747 28.55 -8.60 17.78
CA TYR A 747 29.57 -7.56 17.93
C TYR A 747 30.94 -8.19 18.14
N ASP A 748 31.97 -7.72 17.42
CA ASP A 748 33.32 -8.27 17.50
C ASP A 748 34.17 -7.66 18.64
N GLY A 749 33.55 -6.80 19.47
CA GLY A 749 34.23 -6.12 20.58
C GLY A 749 34.97 -4.86 20.17
N SER A 750 34.88 -4.44 18.90
CA SER A 750 35.42 -3.16 18.44
C SER A 750 34.37 -2.07 18.59
N TYR A 751 34.64 -1.12 19.49
CA TYR A 751 33.78 0.02 19.74
C TYR A 751 34.49 1.33 19.43
N TYR A 752 33.71 2.33 19.04
CA TYR A 752 34.20 3.63 18.59
C TYR A 752 33.38 4.76 19.21
N THR A 753 34.05 5.88 19.46
CA THR A 753 33.39 7.12 19.84
C THR A 753 33.23 8.02 18.61
N LEU A 754 32.00 8.50 18.38
CA LEU A 754 31.68 9.40 17.28
C LEU A 754 32.30 10.78 17.53
N GLN A 755 33.04 11.30 16.55
CA GLN A 755 33.64 12.63 16.58
C GLN A 755 32.74 13.68 15.93
N ALA A 756 32.99 14.95 16.24
CA ALA A 756 32.21 16.09 15.74
C ALA A 756 32.26 16.25 14.19
N ASP A 757 33.27 15.71 13.56
CA ASP A 757 33.46 15.70 12.09
C ASP A 757 32.86 14.47 11.38
N GLY A 758 32.08 13.67 12.10
CA GLY A 758 31.45 12.46 11.59
C GLY A 758 32.37 11.23 11.53
N SER A 759 33.64 11.37 11.89
CA SER A 759 34.60 10.26 11.97
C SER A 759 34.46 9.46 13.26
N LEU A 760 35.06 8.29 13.30
CA LEU A 760 35.07 7.41 14.46
C LEU A 760 36.48 7.25 15.00
N SER A 761 36.66 7.35 16.32
CA SER A 761 37.90 7.03 17.02
C SER A 761 37.74 5.79 17.90
N ASP A 762 38.77 4.97 18.02
CA ASP A 762 38.73 3.79 18.87
C ASP A 762 38.35 4.14 20.31
N ARG A 763 37.40 3.38 20.86
CA ARG A 763 36.98 3.49 22.27
C ARG A 763 37.78 2.47 23.10
N THR A 764 38.33 2.90 24.20
CA THR A 764 39.18 2.11 25.11
C THR A 764 38.50 1.74 26.43
N SER A 765 37.37 2.39 26.76
CA SER A 765 36.53 2.04 27.91
C SER A 765 35.68 0.79 27.64
N ASP A 766 35.41 0.02 28.69
CA ASP A 766 34.53 -1.15 28.59
C ASP A 766 33.10 -0.72 28.16
N VAL A 767 32.54 -1.50 27.25
CA VAL A 767 31.14 -1.39 26.77
C VAL A 767 30.45 -2.71 27.10
N ASP A 768 29.22 -2.63 27.63
CA ASP A 768 28.43 -3.83 27.92
C ASP A 768 28.18 -4.65 26.65
N ASN A 769 27.96 -5.96 26.84
CA ASN A 769 27.62 -6.84 25.72
C ASN A 769 26.39 -6.32 24.99
N SER A 770 26.58 -5.98 23.70
CA SER A 770 25.54 -5.42 22.83
C SER A 770 25.00 -6.44 21.83
N ASP A 771 25.39 -7.73 21.96
CA ASP A 771 24.89 -8.79 21.11
C ASP A 771 23.39 -8.93 21.21
N VAL A 772 22.75 -9.25 20.07
CA VAL A 772 21.31 -9.51 20.03
C VAL A 772 21.06 -10.78 19.21
N ASN A 773 20.24 -11.66 19.75
CA ASN A 773 19.71 -12.84 19.05
C ASN A 773 18.19 -12.83 19.18
N SER A 774 17.48 -12.62 18.09
CA SER A 774 16.04 -12.42 18.06
C SER A 774 15.38 -13.45 17.15
N ASN A 775 14.31 -14.10 17.64
CA ASN A 775 13.59 -15.14 16.93
C ASN A 775 12.07 -14.93 17.02
N PHE A 776 11.40 -15.13 15.90
CA PHE A 776 9.93 -15.11 15.82
C PHE A 776 9.44 -16.29 14.97
N LEU A 777 8.53 -17.09 15.50
CA LEU A 777 7.80 -18.10 14.75
C LEU A 777 6.31 -17.79 14.85
N ASN A 778 5.68 -17.60 13.68
CA ASN A 778 4.24 -17.40 13.59
C ASN A 778 3.65 -18.44 12.64
N ILE A 779 2.55 -19.06 13.06
CA ILE A 779 1.75 -19.97 12.22
C ILE A 779 0.31 -19.47 12.24
N ASP A 780 -0.23 -19.19 11.04
CA ASP A 780 -1.63 -18.82 10.83
C ASP A 780 -2.27 -19.87 9.93
N MET A 781 -3.34 -20.51 10.41
CA MET A 781 -4.17 -21.42 9.63
C MET A 781 -5.60 -20.88 9.61
N VAL A 782 -6.12 -20.62 8.41
CA VAL A 782 -7.43 -19.98 8.23
C VAL A 782 -8.29 -20.84 7.33
N TYR A 783 -9.42 -21.29 7.86
CA TYR A 783 -10.50 -21.86 7.06
C TYR A 783 -11.60 -20.84 6.86
N THR A 784 -11.92 -20.56 5.60
CA THR A 784 -12.97 -19.62 5.18
C THR A 784 -14.07 -20.36 4.43
N TRP A 785 -15.33 -20.08 4.78
CA TRP A 785 -16.50 -20.57 4.08
C TRP A 785 -17.52 -19.46 3.87
N ARG A 786 -17.72 -19.07 2.61
CA ARG A 786 -18.77 -18.16 2.17
C ARG A 786 -20.05 -18.94 1.93
N PHE A 787 -20.92 -18.98 2.91
CA PHE A 787 -22.16 -19.77 2.87
C PHE A 787 -23.31 -19.06 2.15
N ALA A 788 -23.19 -17.75 1.92
CA ALA A 788 -24.10 -16.94 1.09
C ALA A 788 -23.34 -15.69 0.57
N PRO A 789 -23.82 -15.01 -0.49
CA PRO A 789 -23.19 -13.81 -0.99
C PRO A 789 -22.99 -12.76 0.13
N GLY A 790 -21.76 -12.31 0.34
CA GLY A 790 -21.39 -11.38 1.40
C GLY A 790 -21.45 -11.93 2.84
N SER A 791 -21.73 -13.22 3.03
CA SER A 791 -21.83 -13.86 4.36
C SER A 791 -20.77 -14.94 4.51
N GLU A 792 -20.04 -14.94 5.61
CA GLU A 792 -18.84 -15.75 5.78
C GLU A 792 -18.71 -16.31 7.19
N LEU A 793 -18.13 -17.50 7.28
CA LEU A 793 -17.61 -18.10 8.48
C LEU A 793 -16.10 -18.27 8.34
N SER A 794 -15.35 -17.76 9.31
CA SER A 794 -13.90 -17.90 9.40
C SER A 794 -13.53 -18.61 10.70
N LEU A 795 -12.76 -19.69 10.58
CA LEU A 795 -12.13 -20.39 11.71
C LEU A 795 -10.61 -20.22 11.56
N VAL A 796 -10.00 -19.63 12.59
CA VAL A 796 -8.57 -19.30 12.57
C VAL A 796 -7.88 -19.97 13.74
N TRP A 797 -6.76 -20.63 13.49
CA TRP A 797 -5.78 -21.03 14.48
C TRP A 797 -4.49 -20.27 14.25
N LYS A 798 -3.99 -19.65 15.35
CA LYS A 798 -2.69 -18.96 15.36
C LYS A 798 -1.80 -19.56 16.44
N ASN A 799 -0.53 -19.69 16.13
CA ASN A 799 0.53 -19.99 17.10
C ASN A 799 1.62 -18.95 16.94
N SER A 800 2.12 -18.42 18.04
CA SER A 800 3.27 -17.53 18.05
C SER A 800 4.25 -17.91 19.15
N ILE A 801 5.53 -17.86 18.80
CA ILE A 801 6.66 -18.07 19.70
C ILE A 801 7.67 -16.98 19.41
N TRP A 802 8.23 -16.38 20.44
CA TRP A 802 9.30 -15.41 20.27
C TRP A 802 10.35 -15.55 21.38
N SER A 803 11.58 -15.22 21.05
CA SER A 803 12.65 -15.07 22.02
C SER A 803 13.62 -13.98 21.59
N GLU A 804 14.14 -13.26 22.56
CA GLU A 804 15.20 -12.27 22.36
C GLU A 804 16.16 -12.36 23.53
N GLY A 805 17.46 -12.28 23.24
CA GLY A 805 18.51 -12.34 24.23
C GLY A 805 19.85 -11.89 23.67
N ASP A 806 20.85 -11.84 24.53
CA ASP A 806 22.24 -11.41 24.25
C ASP A 806 23.20 -12.58 23.94
N VAL A 807 22.70 -13.80 23.96
CA VAL A 807 23.52 -14.99 23.66
C VAL A 807 23.40 -15.38 22.21
N ILE A 808 24.51 -15.27 21.47
CA ILE A 808 24.56 -15.63 20.05
C ILE A 808 24.59 -17.15 19.86
N ILE A 809 23.48 -17.70 19.36
CA ILE A 809 23.41 -19.09 18.91
C ILE A 809 23.82 -19.12 17.43
N ARG A 810 24.93 -19.86 17.12
CA ARG A 810 25.52 -19.87 15.77
C ARG A 810 24.89 -20.91 14.85
N SER A 811 24.40 -22.00 15.37
CA SER A 811 23.74 -23.08 14.62
C SER A 811 22.26 -22.76 14.43
N GLY A 812 21.77 -22.72 13.18
CA GLY A 812 20.36 -22.46 12.89
C GLY A 812 19.43 -23.56 13.42
N LEU A 813 19.89 -24.82 13.47
CA LEU A 813 19.08 -25.92 14.03
C LEU A 813 18.98 -25.83 15.55
N ASP A 814 20.07 -25.50 16.25
CA ASP A 814 20.07 -25.34 17.69
C ASP A 814 19.24 -24.12 18.11
N ASN A 815 19.35 -23.03 17.34
CA ASN A 815 18.54 -21.82 17.55
C ASN A 815 17.04 -22.09 17.37
N PHE A 816 16.67 -22.86 16.36
CA PHE A 816 15.29 -23.25 16.13
C PHE A 816 14.77 -24.20 17.23
N ALA A 817 15.60 -25.13 17.69
CA ALA A 817 15.26 -26.03 18.80
C ALA A 817 15.08 -25.25 20.11
N ASP A 818 15.93 -24.27 20.39
CA ASP A 818 15.82 -23.37 21.53
C ASP A 818 14.50 -22.57 21.46
N LEU A 819 14.17 -21.97 20.32
CA LEU A 819 12.91 -21.26 20.11
C LEU A 819 11.69 -22.14 20.42
N LEU A 820 11.67 -23.40 19.97
CA LEU A 820 10.55 -24.32 20.23
C LEU A 820 10.40 -24.69 21.71
N SER A 821 11.39 -24.45 22.55
CA SER A 821 11.34 -24.65 24.00
C SER A 821 10.74 -23.45 24.75
N MET A 822 10.58 -22.31 24.08
CA MET A 822 10.04 -21.09 24.68
C MET A 822 8.52 -21.16 24.85
N PRO A 823 7.94 -20.33 25.72
CA PRO A 823 6.50 -20.22 25.88
C PRO A 823 5.79 -19.92 24.56
N GLN A 824 4.68 -20.61 24.34
CA GLN A 824 3.91 -20.51 23.10
C GLN A 824 2.54 -19.93 23.37
N THR A 825 2.11 -18.99 22.56
CA THR A 825 0.73 -18.51 22.55
C THR A 825 -0.03 -19.21 21.44
N ASN A 826 -1.09 -19.94 21.82
CA ASN A 826 -2.01 -20.56 20.88
C ASN A 826 -3.37 -19.89 20.96
N SER A 827 -3.92 -19.46 19.84
CA SER A 827 -5.27 -18.93 19.81
C SER A 827 -6.12 -19.61 18.74
N ILE A 828 -7.37 -19.92 19.10
CA ILE A 828 -8.39 -20.40 18.17
C ILE A 828 -9.53 -19.41 18.19
N SER A 829 -9.94 -18.93 17.02
CA SER A 829 -11.06 -18.00 16.92
C SER A 829 -12.05 -18.43 15.85
N LEU A 830 -13.32 -18.18 16.12
CA LEU A 830 -14.43 -18.37 15.19
C LEU A 830 -15.16 -17.04 15.02
N LYS A 831 -15.35 -16.62 13.77
CA LYS A 831 -16.15 -15.44 13.41
C LYS A 831 -17.21 -15.82 12.39
N ILE A 832 -18.40 -15.31 12.58
CA ILE A 832 -19.50 -15.42 11.63
C ILE A 832 -20.00 -14.02 11.34
N LEU A 833 -20.01 -13.66 10.08
CA LEU A 833 -20.61 -12.43 9.60
C LEU A 833 -21.76 -12.75 8.63
N TYR A 834 -22.82 -11.97 8.71
CA TYR A 834 -24.02 -12.18 7.90
C TYR A 834 -24.43 -10.90 7.16
N TYR A 835 -24.41 -10.94 5.83
CA TYR A 835 -24.75 -9.82 5.00
C TYR A 835 -26.26 -9.70 4.78
N LEU A 836 -26.81 -8.54 5.12
CA LEU A 836 -28.22 -8.20 4.98
C LEU A 836 -28.35 -7.00 4.05
N ASP A 837 -28.95 -7.21 2.85
CA ASP A 837 -29.24 -6.14 1.91
C ASP A 837 -30.74 -5.76 1.95
N TYR A 838 -31.02 -4.46 1.90
CA TYR A 838 -32.41 -3.93 1.81
C TYR A 838 -33.20 -4.53 0.65
N GLN A 839 -32.59 -4.80 -0.48
CA GLN A 839 -33.28 -5.42 -1.62
C GLN A 839 -33.78 -6.82 -1.30
N ASN A 840 -33.03 -7.59 -0.53
CA ASN A 840 -33.43 -8.93 -0.08
C ASN A 840 -34.64 -8.84 0.87
N PHE A 841 -34.67 -7.90 1.77
CA PHE A 841 -35.83 -7.63 2.62
C PHE A 841 -37.06 -7.25 1.81
N ARG A 842 -36.91 -6.35 0.82
CA ARG A 842 -38.03 -5.93 -0.04
C ARG A 842 -38.66 -7.09 -0.81
N LYS A 843 -37.90 -8.06 -1.28
CA LYS A 843 -38.41 -9.27 -1.95
C LYS A 843 -39.24 -10.13 -1.00
N VAL A 844 -38.79 -10.34 0.23
CA VAL A 844 -39.49 -11.11 1.26
C VAL A 844 -40.81 -10.43 1.66
N PHE A 845 -40.85 -9.13 1.79
CA PHE A 845 -42.08 -8.38 2.13
C PHE A 845 -43.04 -8.21 0.96
N ARG A 846 -42.58 -8.31 -0.29
CA ARG A 846 -43.46 -8.27 -1.48
C ARG A 846 -44.04 -9.64 -1.84
N SER A 847 -43.45 -10.73 -1.37
CA SER A 847 -43.94 -12.10 -1.57
C SER A 847 -45.00 -12.54 -0.55
N LYS A 848 -45.29 -11.72 0.44
CA LYS A 848 -46.41 -11.80 1.37
C LYS A 848 -47.50 -10.77 0.99
#